data_5ab03e6127c078db7118ef3555bd3d8f
#
_entry.id   5ab03e6127c078db7118ef3555bd3d8f
#
_cell.length_a   1.000
_cell.length_b   1.000
_cell.length_c   1.000
_cell.angle_alpha   90.00
_cell.angle_beta   90.00
_cell.angle_gamma   90.00
#
_symmetry.space_group_name_H-M   'P 1'
#
loop_
_entity.id
_entity.type
_entity.pdbx_description
1 polymer ?
#
loop_
_entity_poly.entity_id
_entity_poly.type
_entity_poly.pdbx_seq_one_letter_code
_entity_poly.pdbx_strand_id
1 'polypeptide(L)'
;MSIRIAVVLLAAFVIGGCSGGSDNIGPTNPQSGNGNPNTPPGVGTFRASFVPLSGVLPYPTDLYFNGSTDGTLNMPVTPFLPNAATMNSLDGFSTFAPATARFSAPINPATIGAATVRMIEVTVDNATKATIGVRGLRVYGTDFTARVATTTDSGGQTLEIMPLRPLTPSTGATNVGYLVILTNGLQDMNGNAATPDADYATIKAALPTCASITNASLNGICQLTGAHLQIAGAVGVNPADVVLTFSYSTQSTRDSISIAANLAQPTAIGAAFTGFTLANLNAALPPVANVYVGTLSVPYYHSAAAPLTGRWVGAPFTAVPGAATTTHLTRFNPVPLVQANLTIPLFLTVPNAASGQSKPIDGWPVVIFQHGLRGNRSQSAAVAAAYAVQGFAVAAIDIPLHGITDLASPLYQGPNERTFNLDLVNNTSGAPGADGIIDGSGTHIINLTSLLTSRDNLRQAAVDIVQLATSLPTLDLAGDTVPDIDGARIHYAGISLGGIVGTVANALDIDTVSAYLNVPGGGIANLLRESPALSPTVNAGLGAAGLQQGTTLYEQFFRDAQAAVDSGDPLNHVAAAFAARPILVSQVVNDVVVPNTATQRLINAAPFLKANAAGPQPVGAGSGRWVHFLSGSHGSLLDPTASLAVTTEMQTHAASFAASGGTVFLIANPALLEP
;
A
#
# COMPACT_ATOMS: atom_id res chain seq x y z
N MET A 1 -25.78 -20.33 -4.91
CA MET A 1 -26.37 -19.19 -4.21
C MET A 1 -25.62 -17.95 -4.67
N SER A 2 -26.23 -17.12 -5.50
CA SER A 2 -25.54 -16.00 -6.20
C SER A 2 -25.18 -14.92 -5.18
N ILE A 3 -23.90 -14.71 -4.94
CA ILE A 3 -23.38 -13.63 -4.08
C ILE A 3 -23.58 -12.31 -4.83
N ARG A 4 -24.60 -11.55 -4.47
CA ARG A 4 -24.75 -10.16 -4.91
C ARG A 4 -23.85 -9.29 -4.02
N ILE A 5 -22.86 -8.69 -4.65
CA ILE A 5 -21.91 -7.76 -4.03
C ILE A 5 -22.59 -6.40 -3.90
N ALA A 6 -22.98 -6.01 -2.71
CA ALA A 6 -23.34 -4.62 -2.41
C ALA A 6 -22.22 -4.01 -1.58
N VAL A 7 -21.55 -3.02 -2.13
CA VAL A 7 -20.56 -2.20 -1.41
C VAL A 7 -21.10 -0.78 -1.43
N VAL A 8 -21.34 -0.19 -0.28
CA VAL A 8 -21.78 1.19 -0.15
C VAL A 8 -20.77 1.98 0.64
N LEU A 9 -20.27 3.00 0.00
CA LEU A 9 -19.52 4.08 0.59
C LEU A 9 -20.32 5.36 0.30
N LEU A 10 -21.04 5.90 1.27
CA LEU A 10 -21.55 7.24 1.18
C LEU A 10 -21.37 7.95 2.51
N ALA A 11 -20.53 8.96 2.53
CA ALA A 11 -20.53 9.95 3.61
C ALA A 11 -21.37 11.15 3.16
N ALA A 12 -22.40 11.48 3.91
CA ALA A 12 -23.18 12.68 3.70
C ALA A 12 -22.40 13.92 4.13
N PHE A 13 -22.22 14.88 3.22
CA PHE A 13 -21.67 16.19 3.53
C PHE A 13 -22.75 17.08 4.17
N VAL A 14 -22.48 17.58 5.37
CA VAL A 14 -23.15 18.77 5.91
C VAL A 14 -22.22 19.96 5.68
N ILE A 15 -22.62 20.84 4.77
CA ILE A 15 -21.94 22.11 4.53
C ILE A 15 -22.50 23.14 5.53
N GLY A 16 -21.70 23.45 6.54
CA GLY A 16 -21.93 24.63 7.39
C GLY A 16 -21.10 25.79 6.88
N GLY A 17 -21.73 26.77 6.27
CA GLY A 17 -21.07 27.99 5.84
C GLY A 17 -20.77 28.91 7.00
N CYS A 18 -19.59 29.52 7.01
CA CYS A 18 -19.32 30.79 7.68
C CYS A 18 -18.57 31.71 6.72
N SER A 19 -19.18 32.85 6.49
CA SER A 19 -18.68 33.97 5.70
C SER A 19 -17.64 34.79 6.47
N GLY A 20 -16.65 35.29 5.75
CA GLY A 20 -15.83 36.40 6.25
C GLY A 20 -14.50 36.62 5.57
N GLY A 21 -14.38 37.65 4.73
CA GLY A 21 -13.15 38.41 4.52
C GLY A 21 -12.32 38.02 3.29
N SER A 22 -12.48 38.86 2.29
CA SER A 22 -11.73 38.94 1.06
C SER A 22 -10.23 39.13 1.24
N ASP A 23 -9.41 38.34 0.52
CA ASP A 23 -8.37 38.87 -0.33
C ASP A 23 -8.10 37.85 -1.45
N ASN A 24 -8.46 38.26 -2.67
CA ASN A 24 -8.37 37.46 -3.89
C ASN A 24 -6.90 37.33 -4.34
N ILE A 25 -6.30 36.16 -4.15
CA ILE A 25 -5.30 35.62 -5.08
C ILE A 25 -5.70 34.15 -5.33
N GLY A 26 -6.74 33.94 -6.14
CA GLY A 26 -7.11 32.62 -6.64
C GLY A 26 -6.29 32.29 -7.89
N PRO A 27 -5.77 31.07 -8.03
CA PRO A 27 -5.27 30.63 -9.32
C PRO A 27 -6.44 30.54 -10.30
N THR A 28 -6.40 31.34 -11.34
CA THR A 28 -7.35 31.26 -12.46
C THR A 28 -7.20 29.90 -13.15
N ASN A 29 -8.34 29.27 -13.40
CA ASN A 29 -8.46 28.05 -14.22
C ASN A 29 -7.71 28.23 -15.56
N PRO A 30 -6.73 27.40 -15.92
CA PRO A 30 -6.05 27.47 -17.21
C PRO A 30 -6.86 26.78 -18.32
N GLN A 31 -8.15 27.11 -18.45
CA GLN A 31 -8.96 26.75 -19.62
C GLN A 31 -9.25 28.00 -20.43
N SER A 32 -8.29 28.42 -21.21
CA SER A 32 -8.52 29.05 -22.53
C SER A 32 -7.16 29.32 -23.18
N GLY A 33 -6.88 28.61 -24.24
CA GLY A 33 -5.75 28.94 -25.11
C GLY A 33 -5.99 30.29 -25.78
N ASN A 34 -5.43 31.34 -25.21
CA ASN A 34 -5.08 32.54 -25.93
C ASN A 34 -3.61 32.79 -25.67
N GLY A 35 -2.79 32.66 -26.72
CA GLY A 35 -1.37 32.95 -26.66
C GLY A 35 -1.14 34.31 -26.02
N ASN A 36 -0.40 34.33 -24.93
CA ASN A 36 0.04 35.56 -24.30
C ASN A 36 0.90 36.35 -25.31
N PRO A 37 0.53 37.59 -25.72
CA PRO A 37 1.27 38.34 -26.71
C PRO A 37 2.66 38.80 -26.21
N ASN A 38 3.04 38.52 -24.96
CA ASN A 38 4.33 38.92 -24.37
C ASN A 38 5.28 37.70 -24.22
N THR A 39 5.37 36.82 -25.20
CA THR A 39 6.38 35.75 -25.20
C THR A 39 7.75 36.37 -25.44
N PRO A 40 8.74 36.22 -24.53
CA PRO A 40 10.10 36.71 -24.75
C PRO A 40 10.68 36.13 -26.06
N PRO A 41 11.50 36.87 -26.79
CA PRO A 41 12.18 36.35 -27.97
C PRO A 41 13.02 35.12 -27.63
N GLY A 42 12.83 34.03 -28.35
CA GLY A 42 13.59 32.79 -28.17
C GLY A 42 12.88 31.62 -27.49
N VAL A 43 11.62 31.78 -27.03
CA VAL A 43 10.82 30.68 -26.47
C VAL A 43 9.99 30.06 -27.59
N GLY A 44 10.21 28.76 -27.87
CA GLY A 44 9.47 28.01 -28.90
C GLY A 44 7.99 27.86 -28.59
N THR A 45 7.23 27.35 -29.57
CA THR A 45 5.79 27.15 -29.47
C THR A 45 5.41 25.96 -28.59
N PHE A 46 6.27 24.95 -28.50
CA PHE A 46 6.09 23.77 -27.64
C PHE A 46 6.99 23.87 -26.40
N ARG A 47 6.40 24.10 -25.24
CA ARG A 47 7.12 24.41 -24.00
C ARG A 47 6.80 23.41 -22.89
N ALA A 48 7.83 23.03 -22.12
CA ALA A 48 7.66 22.36 -20.83
C ALA A 48 7.22 23.41 -19.79
N SER A 49 5.95 23.35 -19.35
CA SER A 49 5.34 24.39 -18.50
C SER A 49 6.00 24.48 -17.13
N PHE A 50 6.44 25.68 -16.76
CA PHE A 50 7.07 25.96 -15.48
C PHE A 50 6.91 27.44 -15.11
N VAL A 51 5.89 27.74 -14.27
CA VAL A 51 5.59 29.10 -13.78
C VAL A 51 5.43 29.05 -12.26
N PRO A 52 6.54 28.97 -11.51
CA PRO A 52 6.51 28.66 -10.07
C PRO A 52 5.76 29.68 -9.23
N LEU A 53 5.81 30.97 -9.56
CA LEU A 53 5.07 32.00 -8.83
C LEU A 53 3.55 31.92 -9.02
N SER A 54 3.09 31.22 -10.06
CA SER A 54 1.66 30.96 -10.31
C SER A 54 1.26 29.53 -9.95
N GLY A 55 2.13 28.75 -9.33
CA GLY A 55 1.86 27.37 -8.94
C GLY A 55 1.84 26.36 -10.10
N VAL A 56 2.29 26.76 -11.31
CA VAL A 56 2.41 25.81 -12.44
C VAL A 56 3.75 25.11 -12.34
N LEU A 57 3.72 23.93 -11.73
CA LEU A 57 4.89 23.11 -11.41
C LEU A 57 4.72 21.69 -11.93
N PRO A 58 5.82 20.96 -12.21
CA PRO A 58 5.76 19.50 -12.30
C PRO A 58 5.39 18.93 -10.94
N TYR A 59 4.79 17.76 -10.96
CA TYR A 59 4.44 17.03 -9.73
C TYR A 59 5.03 15.61 -9.79
N PRO A 60 5.57 15.09 -8.67
CA PRO A 60 5.86 15.79 -7.41
C PRO A 60 7.07 16.72 -7.51
N THR A 61 7.20 17.62 -6.54
CA THR A 61 8.38 18.48 -6.42
C THR A 61 8.65 18.87 -4.97
N ASP A 62 9.93 18.93 -4.59
CA ASP A 62 10.34 19.32 -3.24
C ASP A 62 10.04 20.79 -2.90
N LEU A 63 9.62 21.60 -3.89
CA LEU A 63 9.13 22.95 -3.64
C LEU A 63 7.90 22.98 -2.73
N TYR A 64 7.16 21.87 -2.63
CA TYR A 64 6.04 21.72 -1.70
C TYR A 64 6.46 21.51 -0.23
N PHE A 65 7.75 21.46 0.08
CA PHE A 65 8.22 21.54 1.47
C PHE A 65 8.47 22.98 1.94
N ASN A 66 8.39 23.96 1.05
CA ASN A 66 8.62 25.36 1.40
C ASN A 66 7.66 25.83 2.51
N GLY A 67 8.21 26.37 3.60
CA GLY A 67 7.45 26.78 4.78
C GLY A 67 7.06 25.62 5.73
N SER A 68 7.44 24.38 5.46
CA SER A 68 7.25 23.27 6.39
C SER A 68 8.08 23.46 7.65
N THR A 69 7.48 23.20 8.81
CA THR A 69 8.13 23.34 10.13
C THR A 69 8.31 22.02 10.86
N ASP A 70 7.78 20.92 10.32
CA ASP A 70 7.86 19.58 10.94
C ASP A 70 8.42 18.51 9.98
N GLY A 71 8.86 18.92 8.80
CA GLY A 71 9.42 18.05 7.77
C GLY A 71 8.37 17.33 6.91
N THR A 72 7.09 17.65 7.07
CA THR A 72 6.03 17.19 6.18
C THR A 72 5.86 18.11 4.98
N LEU A 73 5.11 17.66 3.98
CA LEU A 73 4.72 18.52 2.86
C LEU A 73 3.90 19.72 3.34
N ASN A 74 3.93 20.81 2.58
CA ASN A 74 3.16 22.03 2.82
C ASN A 74 2.48 22.48 1.53
N MET A 75 1.68 21.59 0.95
CA MET A 75 0.92 21.86 -0.27
C MET A 75 -0.25 22.79 -0.01
N PRO A 76 -0.57 23.71 -0.94
CA PRO A 76 -1.76 24.56 -0.81
C PRO A 76 -3.03 23.69 -0.85
N VAL A 77 -3.93 23.90 0.11
CA VAL A 77 -5.22 23.21 0.15
C VAL A 77 -6.20 23.94 -0.75
N THR A 78 -6.50 23.37 -1.90
CA THR A 78 -7.39 23.95 -2.93
C THR A 78 -8.32 22.87 -3.50
N PRO A 79 -9.43 23.26 -4.14
CA PRO A 79 -10.31 22.29 -4.82
C PRO A 79 -9.62 21.49 -5.94
N PHE A 80 -8.50 21.99 -6.49
CA PHE A 80 -7.71 21.34 -7.53
C PHE A 80 -6.66 20.35 -6.98
N LEU A 81 -6.50 20.29 -5.65
CA LEU A 81 -5.63 19.38 -4.94
C LEU A 81 -6.43 18.72 -3.80
N PRO A 82 -7.37 17.82 -4.12
CA PRO A 82 -8.39 17.35 -3.18
C PRO A 82 -7.80 16.64 -1.95
N ASN A 83 -6.61 16.08 -2.07
CA ASN A 83 -5.95 15.34 -0.99
C ASN A 83 -4.78 16.12 -0.36
N ALA A 84 -4.61 17.42 -0.64
CA ALA A 84 -3.49 18.20 -0.13
C ALA A 84 -3.36 18.13 1.40
N ALA A 85 -4.47 18.19 2.13
CA ALA A 85 -4.47 18.07 3.59
C ALA A 85 -3.95 16.70 4.08
N THR A 86 -4.25 15.62 3.36
CA THR A 86 -3.71 14.28 3.62
C THR A 86 -2.21 14.23 3.31
N MET A 87 -1.82 14.77 2.15
CA MET A 87 -0.43 14.82 1.72
C MET A 87 0.45 15.62 2.71
N ASN A 88 -0.08 16.70 3.28
CA ASN A 88 0.59 17.51 4.29
C ASN A 88 0.81 16.80 5.65
N SER A 89 0.42 15.54 5.77
CA SER A 89 0.77 14.67 6.90
C SER A 89 1.92 13.70 6.58
N LEU A 90 2.48 13.75 5.36
CA LEU A 90 3.53 12.87 4.87
C LEU A 90 4.88 13.60 4.81
N ASP A 91 5.96 12.86 5.05
CA ASP A 91 7.33 13.38 5.03
C ASP A 91 8.02 13.27 3.65
N GLY A 92 7.23 13.08 2.60
CA GLY A 92 7.67 12.97 1.22
C GLY A 92 6.57 12.44 0.30
N PHE A 93 6.94 12.18 -0.94
CA PHE A 93 6.05 11.72 -1.99
C PHE A 93 6.05 10.20 -2.11
N SER A 94 5.11 9.69 -2.91
CA SER A 94 4.97 8.26 -3.15
C SER A 94 6.21 7.62 -3.74
N THR A 95 6.45 6.37 -3.35
CA THR A 95 7.46 5.51 -3.96
C THR A 95 6.97 4.86 -5.25
N PHE A 96 5.66 4.91 -5.55
CA PHE A 96 5.08 4.18 -6.68
C PHE A 96 4.09 4.97 -7.53
N ALA A 97 3.57 6.10 -7.03
CA ALA A 97 2.68 6.96 -7.83
C ALA A 97 3.44 7.66 -8.98
N PRO A 98 2.76 7.97 -10.09
CA PRO A 98 3.39 8.64 -11.23
C PRO A 98 3.81 10.08 -10.92
N ALA A 99 4.92 10.50 -11.53
CA ALA A 99 5.26 11.92 -11.66
C ALA A 99 4.69 12.48 -12.97
N THR A 100 4.40 13.78 -13.01
CA THR A 100 3.80 14.45 -14.17
C THR A 100 4.49 15.75 -14.51
N ALA A 101 4.61 16.03 -15.81
CA ALA A 101 5.04 17.32 -16.33
C ALA A 101 4.09 17.77 -17.45
N ARG A 102 3.66 19.03 -17.43
CA ARG A 102 2.75 19.58 -18.43
C ARG A 102 3.51 20.31 -19.53
N PHE A 103 2.93 20.28 -20.74
CA PHE A 103 3.43 20.98 -21.92
C PHE A 103 2.35 21.90 -22.49
N SER A 104 2.78 22.88 -23.30
CA SER A 104 1.88 23.88 -23.91
C SER A 104 1.09 23.37 -25.12
N ALA A 105 1.43 22.18 -25.64
CA ALA A 105 0.76 21.54 -26.77
C ALA A 105 0.79 20.00 -26.61
N PRO A 106 -0.01 19.24 -27.38
CA PRO A 106 -0.01 17.78 -27.34
C PRO A 106 1.35 17.19 -27.68
N ILE A 107 1.81 16.26 -26.86
CA ILE A 107 3.10 15.58 -26.97
C ILE A 107 3.00 14.47 -28.02
N ASN A 108 4.00 14.35 -28.89
CA ASN A 108 4.16 13.22 -29.78
C ASN A 108 4.68 11.98 -29.00
N PRO A 109 3.87 10.92 -28.81
CA PRO A 109 4.26 9.77 -28.01
C PRO A 109 5.51 9.03 -28.55
N ALA A 110 5.77 9.12 -29.85
CA ALA A 110 6.93 8.46 -30.48
C ALA A 110 8.28 9.06 -30.05
N THR A 111 8.26 10.26 -29.47
CA THR A 111 9.48 10.94 -28.99
C THR A 111 9.78 10.70 -27.51
N ILE A 112 8.89 9.95 -26.81
CA ILE A 112 9.07 9.62 -25.40
C ILE A 112 9.96 8.38 -25.28
N GLY A 113 11.08 8.48 -24.57
CA GLY A 113 11.98 7.36 -24.40
C GLY A 113 13.22 7.69 -23.55
N ALA A 114 14.13 6.74 -23.49
CA ALA A 114 15.33 6.83 -22.67
C ALA A 114 16.24 8.03 -23.00
N ALA A 115 16.18 8.58 -24.21
CA ALA A 115 16.96 9.77 -24.59
C ALA A 115 16.31 11.08 -24.12
N THR A 116 15.00 11.09 -23.95
CA THR A 116 14.21 12.31 -23.70
C THR A 116 13.68 12.46 -22.28
N VAL A 117 13.60 11.35 -21.54
CA VAL A 117 13.17 11.30 -20.14
C VAL A 117 14.21 10.51 -19.34
N ARG A 118 14.85 11.19 -18.38
CA ARG A 118 15.82 10.58 -17.46
C ARG A 118 15.31 10.66 -16.03
N MET A 119 15.62 9.64 -15.25
CA MET A 119 15.36 9.60 -13.82
C MET A 119 16.64 9.16 -13.09
N ILE A 120 17.03 9.91 -12.07
CA ILE A 120 18.25 9.69 -11.31
C ILE A 120 17.89 9.67 -9.84
N GLU A 121 18.29 8.61 -9.14
CA GLU A 121 18.20 8.57 -7.68
C GLU A 121 19.29 9.44 -7.08
N VAL A 122 18.92 10.29 -6.15
CA VAL A 122 19.79 11.29 -5.56
C VAL A 122 19.66 11.31 -4.03
N THR A 123 20.70 11.81 -3.36
CA THR A 123 20.61 12.20 -1.96
C THR A 123 20.17 13.65 -1.90
N VAL A 124 19.20 13.94 -1.03
CA VAL A 124 18.64 15.27 -0.83
C VAL A 124 18.94 15.75 0.59
N ASP A 125 19.35 16.99 0.73
CA ASP A 125 19.53 17.60 2.05
C ASP A 125 18.16 17.80 2.74
N ASN A 126 18.07 17.42 4.01
CA ASN A 126 16.78 17.44 4.72
C ASN A 126 16.24 18.87 4.93
N ALA A 127 17.10 19.84 5.16
CA ALA A 127 16.70 21.20 5.51
C ALA A 127 16.42 22.05 4.27
N THR A 128 17.34 22.02 3.30
CA THR A 128 17.30 22.88 2.11
C THR A 128 16.60 22.26 0.92
N LYS A 129 16.36 20.93 0.95
CA LYS A 129 15.90 20.12 -0.18
C LYS A 129 16.81 20.19 -1.41
N ALA A 130 18.05 20.63 -1.22
CA ALA A 130 19.06 20.63 -2.26
C ALA A 130 19.49 19.19 -2.62
N THR A 131 19.67 18.93 -3.90
CA THR A 131 20.27 17.69 -4.38
C THR A 131 21.78 17.73 -4.15
N ILE A 132 22.29 16.85 -3.27
CA ILE A 132 23.68 16.88 -2.79
C ILE A 132 24.54 15.71 -3.27
N GLY A 133 23.94 14.70 -3.96
CA GLY A 133 24.70 13.58 -4.49
C GLY A 133 23.89 12.66 -5.36
N VAL A 134 24.56 11.97 -6.29
CA VAL A 134 23.97 10.91 -7.14
C VAL A 134 24.10 9.57 -6.44
N ARG A 135 23.00 8.81 -6.36
CA ARG A 135 22.95 7.45 -5.81
C ARG A 135 22.95 6.39 -6.91
N GLY A 136 22.26 6.67 -8.03
CA GLY A 136 22.20 5.75 -9.16
C GLY A 136 21.31 6.25 -10.29
N LEU A 137 21.54 5.71 -11.48
CA LEU A 137 20.69 5.93 -12.64
C LEU A 137 19.51 4.95 -12.63
N ARG A 138 18.32 5.42 -12.97
CA ARG A 138 17.17 4.55 -13.23
C ARG A 138 17.05 4.26 -14.71
N VAL A 139 16.80 2.99 -15.02
CA VAL A 139 16.79 2.49 -16.42
C VAL A 139 15.37 2.59 -16.97
N TYR A 140 15.21 3.36 -18.06
CA TYR A 140 13.94 3.43 -18.79
C TYR A 140 13.53 2.05 -19.31
N GLY A 141 12.27 1.68 -19.15
CA GLY A 141 11.72 0.37 -19.53
C GLY A 141 11.98 -0.76 -18.52
N THR A 142 12.82 -0.53 -17.50
CA THR A 142 13.10 -1.50 -16.42
C THR A 142 12.67 -0.98 -15.05
N ASP A 143 13.12 0.22 -14.67
CA ASP A 143 12.81 0.83 -13.38
C ASP A 143 11.64 1.79 -13.47
N PHE A 144 11.49 2.46 -14.61
CA PHE A 144 10.39 3.38 -14.88
C PHE A 144 10.08 3.43 -16.39
N THR A 145 8.90 3.96 -16.71
CA THR A 145 8.49 4.28 -18.08
C THR A 145 7.81 5.65 -18.11
N ALA A 146 7.54 6.18 -19.32
CA ALA A 146 6.78 7.41 -19.47
C ALA A 146 5.82 7.30 -20.66
N ARG A 147 4.71 8.03 -20.57
CA ARG A 147 3.67 8.09 -21.60
C ARG A 147 2.94 9.43 -21.56
N VAL A 148 2.15 9.70 -22.58
CA VAL A 148 1.15 10.78 -22.52
C VAL A 148 0.00 10.34 -21.63
N ALA A 149 -0.46 11.23 -20.74
CA ALA A 149 -1.63 10.98 -19.91
C ALA A 149 -2.88 10.73 -20.76
N THR A 150 -3.69 9.76 -20.34
CA THR A 150 -4.89 9.35 -21.09
C THR A 150 -6.16 10.05 -20.62
N THR A 151 -6.06 11.08 -19.78
CA THR A 151 -7.21 11.82 -19.26
C THR A 151 -7.85 12.66 -20.35
N THR A 152 -9.19 12.71 -20.33
CA THR A 152 -10.00 13.38 -21.38
C THR A 152 -9.83 14.90 -21.40
N ASP A 153 -9.44 15.48 -20.27
CA ASP A 153 -9.26 16.92 -20.04
C ASP A 153 -7.80 17.39 -20.16
N SER A 154 -6.83 16.46 -20.33
CA SER A 154 -5.41 16.82 -20.45
C SER A 154 -5.03 17.34 -21.84
N GLY A 155 -5.85 17.10 -22.86
CA GLY A 155 -5.57 17.49 -24.24
C GLY A 155 -4.29 16.89 -24.82
N GLY A 156 -3.78 15.79 -24.25
CA GLY A 156 -2.50 15.17 -24.63
C GLY A 156 -1.26 15.97 -24.20
N GLN A 157 -1.40 16.93 -23.31
CA GLN A 157 -0.35 17.86 -22.90
C GLN A 157 0.42 17.42 -21.65
N THR A 158 0.04 16.33 -21.01
CA THR A 158 0.66 15.85 -19.77
C THR A 158 1.50 14.63 -20.04
N LEU A 159 2.78 14.69 -19.69
CA LEU A 159 3.69 13.54 -19.61
C LEU A 159 3.54 12.90 -18.23
N GLU A 160 3.25 11.60 -18.20
CA GLU A 160 3.29 10.77 -17.00
C GLU A 160 4.58 9.94 -16.99
N ILE A 161 5.26 9.93 -15.84
CA ILE A 161 6.49 9.16 -15.61
C ILE A 161 6.17 8.18 -14.48
N MET A 162 6.14 6.89 -14.80
CA MET A 162 5.61 5.86 -13.92
C MET A 162 6.72 4.93 -13.46
N PRO A 163 6.94 4.77 -12.15
CA PRO A 163 7.77 3.70 -11.62
C PRO A 163 7.20 2.33 -12.01
N LEU A 164 8.04 1.41 -12.44
CA LEU A 164 7.71 0.00 -12.70
C LEU A 164 7.99 -0.88 -11.48
N ARG A 165 8.78 -0.36 -10.54
CA ARG A 165 9.09 -0.93 -9.24
C ARG A 165 9.05 0.19 -8.20
N PRO A 166 8.82 -0.12 -6.92
CA PRO A 166 8.91 0.90 -5.88
C PRO A 166 10.25 1.61 -5.90
N LEU A 167 10.20 2.91 -5.83
CA LEU A 167 11.36 3.77 -5.64
C LEU A 167 11.91 3.57 -4.22
N THR A 168 13.20 3.82 -4.01
CA THR A 168 13.81 3.73 -2.68
C THR A 168 13.16 4.76 -1.74
N PRO A 169 12.58 4.35 -0.60
CA PRO A 169 12.01 5.27 0.36
C PRO A 169 13.10 6.01 1.14
N SER A 170 12.78 7.20 1.65
CA SER A 170 13.58 7.84 2.69
C SER A 170 13.47 7.09 4.01
N THR A 171 14.50 7.14 4.85
CA THR A 171 14.53 6.47 6.16
C THR A 171 15.31 7.29 7.17
N GLY A 172 14.84 7.43 8.41
CA GLY A 172 15.55 8.12 9.48
C GLY A 172 16.14 9.47 9.01
N ALA A 173 17.45 9.61 9.08
CA ALA A 173 18.17 10.82 8.64
C ALA A 173 18.45 10.86 7.12
N THR A 174 18.25 9.75 6.39
CA THR A 174 18.57 9.67 4.96
C THR A 174 17.40 10.11 4.12
N ASN A 175 17.55 11.22 3.39
CA ASN A 175 16.57 11.71 2.45
C ASN A 175 16.94 11.25 1.04
N VAL A 176 16.11 10.37 0.47
CA VAL A 176 16.25 9.87 -0.89
C VAL A 176 15.32 10.64 -1.80
N GLY A 177 15.84 11.12 -2.91
CA GLY A 177 15.04 11.83 -3.90
C GLY A 177 15.29 11.32 -5.31
N TYR A 178 14.48 11.83 -6.22
CA TYR A 178 14.54 11.52 -7.64
C TYR A 178 14.59 12.80 -8.44
N LEU A 179 15.64 12.93 -9.23
CA LEU A 179 15.80 14.01 -10.20
C LEU A 179 15.29 13.54 -11.56
N VAL A 180 14.29 14.23 -12.10
CA VAL A 180 13.78 14.04 -13.46
C VAL A 180 14.39 15.09 -14.37
N ILE A 181 14.85 14.65 -15.56
CA ILE A 181 15.40 15.50 -16.60
C ILE A 181 14.62 15.26 -17.90
N LEU A 182 14.07 16.34 -18.46
CA LEU A 182 13.38 16.33 -19.75
C LEU A 182 14.20 17.13 -20.76
N THR A 183 14.35 16.59 -21.99
CA THR A 183 15.19 17.18 -23.03
C THR A 183 14.37 17.67 -24.24
N ASN A 184 14.99 18.51 -25.07
CA ASN A 184 14.45 19.04 -26.31
C ASN A 184 14.20 17.98 -27.40
N GLY A 185 14.60 16.72 -27.19
CA GLY A 185 14.22 15.59 -28.03
C GLY A 185 12.74 15.24 -27.96
N LEU A 186 12.01 15.67 -26.91
CA LEU A 186 10.55 15.64 -26.87
C LEU A 186 10.00 16.59 -27.94
N GLN A 187 8.96 16.16 -28.68
CA GLN A 187 8.34 16.96 -29.75
C GLN A 187 6.82 17.00 -29.56
N ASP A 188 6.21 18.03 -30.13
CA ASP A 188 4.75 18.07 -30.30
C ASP A 188 4.31 17.23 -31.53
N MET A 189 2.99 17.16 -31.77
CA MET A 189 2.41 16.45 -32.89
C MET A 189 2.79 17.03 -34.27
N ASN A 190 3.36 18.24 -34.33
CA ASN A 190 3.82 18.91 -35.55
C ASN A 190 5.35 18.76 -35.75
N GLY A 191 6.05 18.07 -34.85
CA GLY A 191 7.50 17.87 -34.90
C GLY A 191 8.30 19.04 -34.33
N ASN A 192 7.67 20.02 -33.67
CA ASN A 192 8.40 21.08 -32.97
C ASN A 192 9.08 20.53 -31.73
N ALA A 193 10.37 20.78 -31.57
CA ALA A 193 11.11 20.38 -30.39
C ALA A 193 10.64 21.12 -29.13
N ALA A 194 10.66 20.43 -27.98
CA ALA A 194 10.38 21.05 -26.71
C ALA A 194 11.40 22.14 -26.36
N THR A 195 10.90 23.21 -25.75
CA THR A 195 11.72 24.32 -25.25
C THR A 195 11.39 24.59 -23.78
N PRO A 196 12.31 25.22 -23.03
CA PRO A 196 12.01 25.70 -21.69
C PRO A 196 10.84 26.69 -21.68
N ASP A 197 10.05 26.75 -20.61
CA ASP A 197 9.16 27.89 -20.34
C ASP A 197 10.00 29.16 -20.06
N ALA A 198 9.37 30.31 -20.16
CA ALA A 198 10.04 31.61 -20.00
C ALA A 198 10.76 31.74 -18.65
N ASP A 199 10.11 31.31 -17.55
CA ASP A 199 10.72 31.34 -16.22
C ASP A 199 11.92 30.39 -16.13
N TYR A 200 11.79 29.15 -16.67
CA TYR A 200 12.90 28.21 -16.67
C TYR A 200 14.06 28.66 -17.57
N ALA A 201 13.78 29.29 -18.72
CA ALA A 201 14.80 29.89 -19.59
C ALA A 201 15.56 31.04 -18.88
N THR A 202 14.82 31.90 -18.16
CA THR A 202 15.41 32.98 -17.36
C THR A 202 16.32 32.44 -16.25
N ILE A 203 15.86 31.36 -15.56
CA ILE A 203 16.65 30.67 -14.53
C ILE A 203 17.95 30.10 -15.14
N LYS A 204 17.86 29.41 -16.28
CA LYS A 204 19.06 28.87 -16.96
C LYS A 204 20.03 29.95 -17.36
N ALA A 205 19.53 31.08 -17.87
CA ALA A 205 20.38 32.21 -18.29
C ALA A 205 21.10 32.93 -17.13
N ALA A 206 20.54 32.84 -15.91
CA ALA A 206 21.12 33.42 -14.70
C ALA A 206 22.23 32.56 -14.05
N LEU A 207 22.40 31.32 -14.50
CA LEU A 207 23.42 30.43 -13.98
C LEU A 207 24.83 30.84 -14.40
N PRO A 208 25.88 30.54 -13.59
CA PRO A 208 25.82 29.74 -12.35
C PRO A 208 25.56 30.59 -11.08
N THR A 209 25.56 31.87 -11.14
CA THR A 209 25.56 32.72 -9.93
C THR A 209 24.17 33.07 -9.41
N CYS A 210 23.13 32.98 -10.25
CA CYS A 210 21.76 33.43 -9.98
C CYS A 210 21.62 34.89 -9.54
N ALA A 211 22.69 35.70 -9.72
CA ALA A 211 22.79 37.08 -9.19
C ALA A 211 21.77 38.04 -9.83
N SER A 212 21.33 37.77 -11.06
CA SER A 212 20.32 38.57 -11.76
C SER A 212 18.89 38.33 -11.29
N ILE A 213 18.65 37.30 -10.46
CA ILE A 213 17.32 36.94 -9.95
C ILE A 213 17.14 37.57 -8.57
N THR A 214 16.35 38.65 -8.50
CA THR A 214 16.11 39.41 -7.26
C THR A 214 14.99 38.80 -6.39
N ASN A 215 14.05 38.07 -6.98
CA ASN A 215 13.02 37.36 -6.22
C ASN A 215 13.62 36.16 -5.47
N ALA A 216 13.50 36.15 -4.14
CA ALA A 216 14.14 35.14 -3.28
C ALA A 216 13.72 33.70 -3.60
N SER A 217 12.42 33.46 -3.88
CA SER A 217 11.91 32.14 -4.23
C SER A 217 12.49 31.66 -5.57
N LEU A 218 12.48 32.48 -6.59
CA LEU A 218 13.08 32.17 -7.89
C LEU A 218 14.61 32.01 -7.80
N ASN A 219 15.28 32.75 -6.92
CA ASN A 219 16.72 32.60 -6.69
C ASN A 219 17.04 31.22 -6.09
N GLY A 220 16.27 30.75 -5.09
CA GLY A 220 16.41 29.40 -4.56
C GLY A 220 16.18 28.32 -5.62
N ILE A 221 15.18 28.51 -6.48
CA ILE A 221 14.92 27.58 -7.62
C ILE A 221 16.08 27.62 -8.62
N CYS A 222 16.68 28.79 -8.87
CA CYS A 222 17.84 28.89 -9.74
C CYS A 222 19.04 28.11 -9.21
N GLN A 223 19.34 28.19 -7.92
CA GLN A 223 20.44 27.45 -7.30
C GLN A 223 20.17 25.92 -7.40
N LEU A 224 18.94 25.48 -7.12
CA LEU A 224 18.53 24.08 -7.27
C LEU A 224 18.67 23.61 -8.72
N THR A 225 18.22 24.41 -9.69
CA THR A 225 18.35 24.12 -11.12
C THR A 225 19.81 24.03 -11.54
N GLY A 226 20.69 24.87 -11.00
CA GLY A 226 22.14 24.81 -11.23
C GLY A 226 22.72 23.46 -10.81
N ALA A 227 22.38 22.96 -9.63
CA ALA A 227 22.78 21.63 -9.16
C ALA A 227 22.23 20.51 -10.07
N HIS A 228 20.98 20.61 -10.49
CA HIS A 228 20.36 19.64 -11.40
C HIS A 228 21.08 19.56 -12.76
N LEU A 229 21.43 20.73 -13.34
CA LEU A 229 22.12 20.77 -14.63
C LEU A 229 23.57 20.27 -14.54
N GLN A 230 24.26 20.46 -13.41
CA GLN A 230 25.57 19.85 -13.15
C GLN A 230 25.45 18.32 -13.14
N ILE A 231 24.45 17.78 -12.44
CA ILE A 231 24.18 16.34 -12.42
C ILE A 231 23.82 15.83 -13.83
N ALA A 232 22.99 16.57 -14.58
CA ALA A 232 22.66 16.24 -15.97
C ALA A 232 23.92 16.06 -16.82
N GLY A 233 24.86 17.04 -16.74
CA GLY A 233 26.15 16.97 -17.42
C GLY A 233 26.99 15.77 -16.99
N ALA A 234 27.05 15.49 -15.68
CA ALA A 234 27.80 14.36 -15.13
C ALA A 234 27.27 12.99 -15.58
N VAL A 235 25.97 12.88 -15.88
CA VAL A 235 25.34 11.64 -16.38
C VAL A 235 25.19 11.62 -17.92
N GLY A 236 25.90 12.52 -18.62
CA GLY A 236 25.97 12.53 -20.08
C GLY A 236 24.78 13.18 -20.79
N VAL A 237 24.00 14.01 -20.11
CA VAL A 237 22.95 14.84 -20.72
C VAL A 237 23.51 16.25 -20.89
N ASN A 238 23.58 16.74 -22.15
CA ASN A 238 24.02 18.11 -22.39
C ASN A 238 23.06 19.12 -21.74
N PRO A 239 23.53 19.99 -20.81
CA PRO A 239 22.67 20.98 -20.15
C PRO A 239 21.94 21.94 -21.11
N ALA A 240 22.49 22.16 -22.31
CA ALA A 240 21.85 22.97 -23.34
C ALA A 240 20.54 22.37 -23.83
N ASP A 241 20.48 21.02 -23.91
CA ASP A 241 19.33 20.28 -24.40
C ASP A 241 18.23 20.08 -23.34
N VAL A 242 18.49 20.41 -22.08
CA VAL A 242 17.54 20.27 -20.99
C VAL A 242 16.48 21.37 -21.06
N VAL A 243 15.21 20.96 -21.13
CA VAL A 243 14.04 21.86 -21.16
C VAL A 243 13.37 22.02 -19.80
N LEU A 244 13.48 21.01 -18.92
CA LEU A 244 12.96 21.05 -17.55
C LEU A 244 13.70 20.05 -16.69
N THR A 245 14.01 20.44 -15.44
CA THR A 245 14.38 19.51 -14.37
C THR A 245 13.52 19.78 -13.15
N PHE A 246 13.23 18.72 -12.41
CA PHE A 246 12.61 18.81 -11.10
C PHE A 246 13.04 17.63 -10.25
N SER A 247 13.08 17.85 -8.93
CA SER A 247 13.38 16.79 -7.97
C SER A 247 12.27 16.67 -6.93
N TYR A 248 12.15 15.47 -6.38
CA TYR A 248 11.25 15.17 -5.29
C TYR A 248 11.82 14.10 -4.37
N SER A 249 11.54 14.24 -3.08
CA SER A 249 11.93 13.28 -2.04
C SER A 249 10.82 12.25 -1.83
N THR A 250 11.20 10.98 -1.69
CA THR A 250 10.27 9.93 -1.29
C THR A 250 9.98 9.98 0.21
N GLN A 251 8.77 9.59 0.61
CA GLN A 251 8.41 9.45 2.01
C GLN A 251 9.09 8.24 2.68
N SER A 252 9.09 8.24 4.01
CA SER A 252 9.40 7.03 4.79
C SER A 252 8.21 6.08 4.79
N THR A 253 8.46 4.80 4.51
CA THR A 253 7.40 3.78 4.44
C THR A 253 7.45 2.78 5.58
N ARG A 254 8.59 2.60 6.23
CA ARG A 254 8.81 1.53 7.21
C ARG A 254 9.14 2.01 8.63
N ASP A 255 9.64 3.22 8.81
CA ASP A 255 10.19 3.69 10.09
C ASP A 255 9.18 3.51 11.24
N SER A 256 7.97 4.06 11.11
CA SER A 256 6.97 4.01 12.19
C SER A 256 6.40 2.62 12.43
N ILE A 257 6.13 1.85 11.37
CA ILE A 257 5.57 0.51 11.51
C ILE A 257 6.59 -0.47 12.08
N SER A 258 7.88 -0.33 11.73
CA SER A 258 8.95 -1.15 12.31
C SER A 258 9.11 -0.89 13.81
N ILE A 259 9.00 0.38 14.23
CA ILE A 259 9.02 0.71 15.66
C ILE A 259 7.80 0.10 16.38
N ALA A 260 6.60 0.20 15.80
CA ALA A 260 5.41 -0.42 16.38
C ALA A 260 5.57 -1.94 16.55
N ALA A 261 6.13 -2.62 15.56
CA ALA A 261 6.41 -4.04 15.62
C ALA A 261 7.44 -4.39 16.72
N ASN A 262 8.53 -3.61 16.81
CA ASN A 262 9.58 -3.82 17.82
C ASN A 262 9.11 -3.53 19.26
N LEU A 263 7.98 -2.81 19.42
CA LEU A 263 7.36 -2.58 20.73
C LEU A 263 6.43 -3.72 21.17
N ALA A 264 6.14 -4.70 20.29
CA ALA A 264 5.33 -5.85 20.63
C ALA A 264 5.97 -6.65 21.77
N GLN A 265 5.17 -7.00 22.77
CA GLN A 265 5.58 -7.81 23.92
C GLN A 265 4.64 -9.00 24.05
N PRO A 266 5.11 -10.17 24.47
CA PRO A 266 4.25 -11.31 24.73
C PRO A 266 3.10 -10.93 25.68
N THR A 267 1.87 -11.22 25.27
CA THR A 267 0.69 -11.11 26.12
C THR A 267 0.03 -12.48 26.27
N ALA A 268 -0.52 -12.75 27.44
CA ALA A 268 -1.18 -14.03 27.67
C ALA A 268 -2.37 -14.20 26.70
N ILE A 269 -2.45 -15.37 26.09
CA ILE A 269 -3.58 -15.79 25.28
C ILE A 269 -4.48 -16.66 26.15
N GLY A 270 -5.73 -16.21 26.36
CA GLY A 270 -6.74 -17.05 26.97
C GLY A 270 -7.49 -17.81 25.87
N ALA A 271 -7.44 -19.15 25.87
CA ALA A 271 -8.17 -19.97 24.91
C ALA A 271 -8.85 -21.14 25.62
N ALA A 272 -10.10 -21.44 25.22
CA ALA A 272 -10.89 -22.51 25.78
C ALA A 272 -11.40 -23.45 24.68
N PHE A 273 -11.39 -24.75 24.97
CA PHE A 273 -11.99 -25.76 24.10
C PHE A 273 -13.50 -25.54 24.01
N THR A 274 -14.02 -25.49 22.78
CA THR A 274 -15.45 -25.26 22.52
C THR A 274 -16.30 -26.53 22.66
N GLY A 275 -15.68 -27.70 22.77
CA GLY A 275 -16.36 -29.02 22.61
C GLY A 275 -16.55 -29.41 21.13
N PHE A 276 -16.09 -28.59 20.18
CA PHE A 276 -16.24 -28.82 18.73
C PHE A 276 -14.97 -29.35 18.10
N THR A 277 -15.15 -30.12 17.03
CA THR A 277 -14.14 -30.41 16.02
C THR A 277 -14.44 -29.61 14.74
N LEU A 278 -13.58 -29.66 13.73
CA LEU A 278 -13.84 -29.03 12.44
C LEU A 278 -15.16 -29.49 11.80
N ALA A 279 -15.55 -30.78 11.95
CA ALA A 279 -16.80 -31.31 11.42
C ALA A 279 -18.05 -30.69 12.05
N ASN A 280 -17.97 -30.16 13.27
CA ASN A 280 -19.08 -29.46 13.90
C ASN A 280 -19.29 -28.04 13.31
N LEU A 281 -18.25 -27.43 12.75
CA LEU A 281 -18.34 -26.14 12.07
C LEU A 281 -18.85 -26.31 10.63
N ASN A 282 -18.39 -27.39 9.96
CA ASN A 282 -18.82 -27.72 8.62
C ASN A 282 -18.67 -29.25 8.43
N ALA A 283 -19.79 -29.94 8.21
CA ALA A 283 -19.85 -31.39 8.05
C ALA A 283 -19.00 -31.92 6.86
N ALA A 284 -18.62 -31.09 5.93
CA ALA A 284 -17.71 -31.46 4.83
C ALA A 284 -16.23 -31.51 5.27
N LEU A 285 -15.89 -31.01 6.45
CA LEU A 285 -14.52 -31.03 6.98
C LEU A 285 -14.32 -32.29 7.84
N PRO A 286 -13.15 -32.96 7.76
CA PRO A 286 -12.84 -34.09 8.62
C PRO A 286 -12.64 -33.64 10.07
N PRO A 287 -12.97 -34.48 11.09
CA PRO A 287 -12.88 -34.11 12.51
C PRO A 287 -11.45 -34.18 13.08
N VAL A 288 -10.44 -33.82 12.31
CA VAL A 288 -9.01 -34.02 12.62
C VAL A 288 -8.40 -32.96 13.54
N ALA A 289 -9.15 -31.93 13.89
CA ALA A 289 -8.69 -30.89 14.84
C ALA A 289 -9.82 -30.47 15.78
N ASN A 290 -9.45 -30.17 17.02
CA ASN A 290 -10.29 -29.54 18.02
C ASN A 290 -10.33 -28.05 17.85
N VAL A 291 -11.48 -27.41 18.11
CA VAL A 291 -11.71 -25.96 17.96
C VAL A 291 -11.66 -25.28 19.32
N TYR A 292 -10.86 -24.25 19.42
CA TYR A 292 -10.74 -23.38 20.58
C TYR A 292 -11.13 -21.96 20.18
N VAL A 293 -11.70 -21.23 21.11
CA VAL A 293 -11.90 -19.78 21.02
C VAL A 293 -11.17 -19.11 22.16
N GLY A 294 -10.65 -17.94 21.87
CA GLY A 294 -9.83 -17.22 22.83
C GLY A 294 -9.78 -15.75 22.56
N THR A 295 -8.94 -15.07 23.32
CA THR A 295 -8.69 -13.65 23.17
C THR A 295 -7.20 -13.35 23.28
N LEU A 296 -6.80 -12.25 22.63
CA LEU A 296 -5.45 -11.68 22.64
C LEU A 296 -5.55 -10.19 22.95
N SER A 297 -4.71 -9.67 23.84
CA SER A 297 -4.58 -8.22 24.02
C SER A 297 -3.56 -7.65 23.03
N VAL A 298 -3.97 -6.61 22.30
CA VAL A 298 -3.12 -5.93 21.30
C VAL A 298 -3.06 -4.44 21.56
N PRO A 299 -1.89 -3.78 21.37
CA PRO A 299 -1.81 -2.33 21.36
C PRO A 299 -2.56 -1.79 20.14
N TYR A 300 -3.44 -0.83 20.36
CA TYR A 300 -4.24 -0.21 19.33
C TYR A 300 -3.79 1.24 19.11
N TYR A 301 -3.25 1.51 17.94
CA TYR A 301 -2.68 2.81 17.59
C TYR A 301 -3.69 3.75 16.92
N HIS A 302 -4.91 3.27 16.63
CA HIS A 302 -6.04 4.10 16.23
C HIS A 302 -6.84 4.57 17.43
N SER A 303 -7.77 5.50 17.19
CA SER A 303 -8.80 5.85 18.16
C SER A 303 -9.92 4.82 18.17
N ALA A 304 -10.10 4.09 19.28
CA ALA A 304 -11.22 3.16 19.45
C ALA A 304 -12.58 3.88 19.47
N ALA A 305 -12.60 5.16 19.89
CA ALA A 305 -13.80 6.00 19.87
C ALA A 305 -14.16 6.54 18.48
N ALA A 306 -13.21 6.49 17.53
CA ALA A 306 -13.40 6.96 16.16
C ALA A 306 -12.74 5.99 15.16
N PRO A 307 -13.20 4.72 15.07
CA PRO A 307 -12.54 3.67 14.32
C PRO A 307 -12.52 3.94 12.81
N LEU A 308 -13.40 4.79 12.29
CA LEU A 308 -13.52 5.11 10.86
C LEU A 308 -12.72 6.32 10.42
N THR A 309 -12.29 7.17 11.34
CA THR A 309 -11.59 8.43 11.05
C THR A 309 -10.31 8.62 11.86
N GLY A 310 -10.09 7.76 12.87
CA GLY A 310 -8.86 7.72 13.64
C GLY A 310 -7.66 7.34 12.77
N ARG A 311 -6.49 7.79 13.18
CA ARG A 311 -5.22 7.46 12.54
C ARG A 311 -4.12 7.29 13.57
N TRP A 312 -3.02 6.70 13.19
CA TRP A 312 -1.83 6.65 14.01
C TRP A 312 -1.25 8.06 14.17
N VAL A 313 -0.87 8.38 15.38
CA VAL A 313 -0.23 9.65 15.74
C VAL A 313 1.04 9.39 16.55
N GLY A 314 2.01 10.29 16.42
CA GLY A 314 3.18 10.35 17.28
C GLY A 314 2.95 11.23 18.51
N ALA A 315 3.92 11.26 19.42
CA ALA A 315 3.93 12.21 20.51
C ALA A 315 3.90 13.65 19.96
N PRO A 316 3.34 14.62 20.71
CA PRO A 316 3.43 16.04 20.35
C PRO A 316 4.91 16.43 20.11
N PHE A 317 5.20 16.95 18.93
CA PHE A 317 6.55 17.27 18.46
C PHE A 317 6.61 18.69 17.88
N THR A 318 7.64 19.44 18.26
CA THR A 318 7.93 20.78 17.74
C THR A 318 9.37 20.77 17.20
N ALA A 319 9.52 20.64 15.88
CA ALA A 319 10.82 20.51 15.24
C ALA A 319 11.62 21.82 15.21
N VAL A 320 10.91 22.95 15.13
CA VAL A 320 11.53 24.28 15.05
C VAL A 320 11.00 25.11 16.23
N PRO A 321 11.88 25.74 17.04
CA PRO A 321 11.43 26.61 18.12
C PRO A 321 10.46 27.70 17.65
N GLY A 322 9.28 27.79 18.32
CA GLY A 322 8.23 28.75 17.97
C GLY A 322 7.26 28.28 16.87
N ALA A 323 7.49 27.13 16.26
CA ALA A 323 6.53 26.52 15.34
C ALA A 323 5.37 25.82 16.07
N ALA A 324 4.29 25.56 15.34
CA ALA A 324 3.17 24.78 15.86
C ALA A 324 3.61 23.34 16.20
N THR A 325 3.07 22.81 17.28
CA THR A 325 3.27 21.41 17.66
C THR A 325 2.45 20.52 16.74
N THR A 326 3.06 19.45 16.25
CA THR A 326 2.43 18.44 15.39
C THR A 326 2.41 17.08 16.07
N THR A 327 1.50 16.22 15.64
CA THR A 327 1.46 14.79 15.99
C THR A 327 1.63 13.91 14.75
N HIS A 328 2.07 14.48 13.63
CA HIS A 328 2.30 13.70 12.42
C HIS A 328 3.35 12.63 12.66
N LEU A 329 3.00 11.41 12.26
CA LEU A 329 3.87 10.24 12.39
C LEU A 329 4.71 10.11 11.12
N THR A 330 5.97 10.47 11.23
CA THR A 330 6.94 10.59 10.13
C THR A 330 8.29 10.03 10.57
N ARG A 331 9.28 9.97 9.67
CA ARG A 331 10.66 9.61 10.05
C ARG A 331 11.30 10.57 11.06
N PHE A 332 10.76 11.78 11.21
CA PHE A 332 11.23 12.78 12.19
C PHE A 332 10.54 12.63 13.55
N ASN A 333 9.37 11.99 13.58
CA ASN A 333 8.60 11.65 14.76
C ASN A 333 8.03 10.22 14.60
N PRO A 334 8.90 9.18 14.62
CA PRO A 334 8.53 7.86 14.12
C PRO A 334 7.84 6.95 15.16
N VAL A 335 7.79 7.35 16.44
CA VAL A 335 7.24 6.51 17.51
C VAL A 335 5.73 6.67 17.60
N PRO A 336 4.94 5.63 17.26
CA PRO A 336 3.49 5.71 17.35
C PRO A 336 3.03 5.63 18.82
N LEU A 337 1.98 6.41 19.15
CA LEU A 337 1.32 6.35 20.45
C LEU A 337 0.27 5.24 20.48
N VAL A 338 0.33 4.38 21.49
CA VAL A 338 -0.77 3.46 21.81
C VAL A 338 -1.94 4.28 22.35
N GLN A 339 -3.07 4.28 21.64
CA GLN A 339 -4.27 5.03 22.05
C GLN A 339 -5.22 4.18 22.88
N ALA A 340 -5.14 2.85 22.77
CA ALA A 340 -5.88 1.88 23.58
C ALA A 340 -5.18 0.53 23.58
N ASN A 341 -5.52 -0.35 24.52
CA ASN A 341 -5.28 -1.78 24.40
C ASN A 341 -6.62 -2.46 24.15
N LEU A 342 -6.72 -3.20 23.05
CA LEU A 342 -7.93 -3.93 22.71
C LEU A 342 -7.76 -5.41 23.02
N THR A 343 -8.78 -6.01 23.61
CA THR A 343 -8.93 -7.47 23.65
C THR A 343 -9.63 -7.89 22.38
N ILE A 344 -8.94 -8.66 21.53
CA ILE A 344 -9.47 -9.10 20.25
C ILE A 344 -9.71 -10.62 20.25
N PRO A 345 -10.71 -11.13 19.48
CA PRO A 345 -10.98 -12.55 19.37
C PRO A 345 -9.85 -13.32 18.70
N LEU A 346 -9.62 -14.53 19.21
CA LEU A 346 -8.74 -15.54 18.63
C LEU A 346 -9.56 -16.79 18.29
N PHE A 347 -9.32 -17.37 17.13
CA PHE A 347 -9.76 -18.69 16.73
C PHE A 347 -8.53 -19.60 16.59
N LEU A 348 -8.60 -20.79 17.20
CA LEU A 348 -7.49 -21.73 17.18
C LEU A 348 -8.01 -23.13 16.90
N THR A 349 -7.31 -23.87 16.03
CA THR A 349 -7.52 -25.30 15.85
C THR A 349 -6.25 -26.05 16.20
N VAL A 350 -6.40 -27.17 16.94
CA VAL A 350 -5.27 -27.99 17.38
C VAL A 350 -5.51 -29.42 16.92
N PRO A 351 -4.51 -30.10 16.31
CA PRO A 351 -4.63 -31.48 15.89
C PRO A 351 -5.13 -32.39 17.04
N ASN A 352 -6.00 -33.31 16.75
CA ASN A 352 -6.48 -34.31 17.71
C ASN A 352 -6.11 -35.72 17.25
N ALA A 353 -6.52 -36.76 18.01
CA ALA A 353 -6.20 -38.14 17.70
C ALA A 353 -6.61 -38.57 16.27
N ALA A 354 -7.69 -38.00 15.71
CA ALA A 354 -8.13 -38.32 14.36
C ALA A 354 -7.19 -37.78 13.26
N SER A 355 -6.29 -36.85 13.58
CA SER A 355 -5.26 -36.39 12.65
C SER A 355 -4.14 -37.39 12.43
N GLY A 356 -4.02 -38.40 13.31
CA GLY A 356 -2.87 -39.31 13.34
C GLY A 356 -1.60 -38.72 13.91
N GLN A 357 -1.65 -37.48 14.43
CA GLN A 357 -0.50 -36.76 14.97
C GLN A 357 -0.53 -36.70 16.49
N SER A 358 0.65 -36.58 17.10
CA SER A 358 0.82 -36.42 18.55
C SER A 358 1.54 -35.11 18.83
N LYS A 359 1.19 -34.43 19.94
CA LYS A 359 1.87 -33.18 20.34
C LYS A 359 3.37 -33.43 20.54
N PRO A 360 4.24 -32.71 19.84
CA PRO A 360 5.69 -32.77 20.08
C PRO A 360 6.03 -32.28 21.49
N ILE A 361 7.22 -32.62 21.97
CA ILE A 361 7.68 -32.24 23.31
C ILE A 361 7.80 -30.72 23.47
N ASP A 362 8.13 -30.00 22.39
CA ASP A 362 8.30 -28.55 22.36
C ASP A 362 6.97 -27.82 22.04
N GLY A 363 5.84 -28.51 21.97
CA GLY A 363 4.55 -27.98 21.56
C GLY A 363 4.23 -28.18 20.07
N TRP A 364 3.03 -27.80 19.67
CA TRP A 364 2.59 -27.87 18.26
C TRP A 364 3.26 -26.75 17.44
N PRO A 365 3.84 -27.04 16.28
CA PRO A 365 4.08 -26.00 15.30
C PRO A 365 2.76 -25.36 14.89
N VAL A 366 2.78 -24.09 14.55
CA VAL A 366 1.56 -23.34 14.29
C VAL A 366 1.63 -22.55 12.99
N VAL A 367 0.50 -22.44 12.31
CA VAL A 367 0.30 -21.52 11.18
C VAL A 367 -0.60 -20.40 11.64
N ILE A 368 -0.12 -19.16 11.55
CA ILE A 368 -0.97 -17.97 11.63
C ILE A 368 -1.69 -17.85 10.29
N PHE A 369 -3.00 -18.03 10.29
CA PHE A 369 -3.82 -17.84 9.09
C PHE A 369 -4.55 -16.52 9.13
N GLN A 370 -4.42 -15.71 8.05
CA GLN A 370 -5.11 -14.44 7.93
C GLN A 370 -6.12 -14.45 6.78
N HIS A 371 -7.36 -14.13 7.11
CA HIS A 371 -8.49 -14.06 6.18
C HIS A 371 -8.38 -12.87 5.19
N GLY A 372 -9.18 -12.91 4.12
CA GLY A 372 -9.32 -11.85 3.14
C GLY A 372 -10.38 -10.81 3.51
N LEU A 373 -10.55 -9.82 2.63
CA LEU A 373 -11.62 -8.82 2.73
C LEU A 373 -12.99 -9.50 2.87
N ARG A 374 -13.84 -8.99 3.77
CA ARG A 374 -15.14 -9.55 4.15
C ARG A 374 -15.10 -10.93 4.82
N GLY A 375 -13.90 -11.47 5.06
CA GLY A 375 -13.73 -12.65 5.85
C GLY A 375 -13.71 -12.36 7.35
N ASN A 376 -13.43 -13.39 8.12
CA ASN A 376 -13.15 -13.30 9.55
C ASN A 376 -12.31 -14.52 9.98
N ARG A 377 -11.86 -14.55 11.22
CA ARG A 377 -10.99 -15.58 11.81
C ARG A 377 -11.47 -17.03 11.60
N SER A 378 -12.80 -17.28 11.52
CA SER A 378 -13.35 -18.63 11.36
C SER A 378 -13.06 -19.24 9.97
N GLN A 379 -12.68 -18.42 8.96
CA GLN A 379 -12.30 -18.93 7.64
C GLN A 379 -11.06 -19.85 7.69
N SER A 380 -10.24 -19.74 8.73
CA SER A 380 -9.09 -20.63 8.95
C SER A 380 -9.48 -22.10 9.06
N ALA A 381 -10.72 -22.40 9.47
CA ALA A 381 -11.24 -23.77 9.53
C ALA A 381 -11.17 -24.51 8.18
N ALA A 382 -11.30 -23.78 7.06
CA ALA A 382 -11.27 -24.35 5.71
C ALA A 382 -9.91 -24.96 5.32
N VAL A 383 -8.81 -24.45 5.89
CA VAL A 383 -7.46 -24.95 5.65
C VAL A 383 -6.92 -25.79 6.80
N ALA A 384 -7.57 -25.74 7.96
CA ALA A 384 -7.08 -26.35 9.20
C ALA A 384 -6.88 -27.86 9.09
N ALA A 385 -7.72 -28.57 8.31
CA ALA A 385 -7.57 -30.01 8.12
C ALA A 385 -6.28 -30.39 7.39
N ALA A 386 -5.91 -29.64 6.34
CA ALA A 386 -4.68 -29.85 5.59
C ALA A 386 -3.43 -29.65 6.46
N TYR A 387 -3.47 -28.71 7.39
CA TYR A 387 -2.40 -28.45 8.34
C TYR A 387 -2.40 -29.46 9.50
N ALA A 388 -3.58 -29.83 10.03
CA ALA A 388 -3.69 -30.74 11.16
C ALA A 388 -3.12 -32.13 10.87
N VAL A 389 -3.33 -32.68 9.66
CA VAL A 389 -2.76 -33.96 9.24
C VAL A 389 -1.24 -33.93 9.08
N GLN A 390 -0.66 -32.74 9.00
CA GLN A 390 0.79 -32.49 9.03
C GLN A 390 1.31 -32.13 10.44
N GLY A 391 0.43 -32.17 11.45
CA GLY A 391 0.78 -31.90 12.85
C GLY A 391 0.86 -30.42 13.21
N PHE A 392 0.19 -29.52 12.50
CA PHE A 392 0.17 -28.09 12.78
C PHE A 392 -1.13 -27.65 13.42
N ALA A 393 -1.03 -26.83 14.45
CA ALA A 393 -2.13 -25.99 14.90
C ALA A 393 -2.33 -24.81 13.91
N VAL A 394 -3.54 -24.21 13.89
CA VAL A 394 -3.82 -23.01 13.08
C VAL A 394 -4.44 -21.95 13.98
N ALA A 395 -3.82 -20.79 14.08
CA ALA A 395 -4.29 -19.62 14.84
C ALA A 395 -4.72 -18.50 13.88
N ALA A 396 -5.84 -17.83 14.19
CA ALA A 396 -6.36 -16.75 13.36
C ALA A 396 -6.99 -15.65 14.24
N ILE A 397 -6.75 -14.39 13.83
CA ILE A 397 -7.39 -13.19 14.38
C ILE A 397 -8.10 -12.41 13.28
N ASP A 398 -8.94 -11.46 13.65
CA ASP A 398 -9.59 -10.60 12.67
C ASP A 398 -8.73 -9.37 12.35
N ILE A 399 -8.68 -9.00 11.08
CA ILE A 399 -8.18 -7.70 10.62
C ILE A 399 -9.03 -6.58 11.22
N PRO A 400 -8.52 -5.37 11.49
CA PRO A 400 -9.35 -4.23 11.92
C PRO A 400 -10.63 -4.09 11.09
N LEU A 401 -11.75 -3.76 11.73
CA LEU A 401 -13.07 -3.60 11.14
C LEU A 401 -13.66 -4.88 10.49
N HIS A 402 -13.09 -6.05 10.81
CA HIS A 402 -13.63 -7.37 10.46
C HIS A 402 -14.07 -8.12 11.72
N GLY A 403 -14.81 -9.19 11.55
CA GLY A 403 -15.24 -10.05 12.65
C GLY A 403 -16.48 -10.86 12.31
N ILE A 404 -16.97 -11.60 13.29
CA ILE A 404 -18.22 -12.33 13.20
C ILE A 404 -19.38 -11.40 13.52
N THR A 405 -20.33 -11.27 12.60
CA THR A 405 -21.48 -10.36 12.72
C THR A 405 -22.80 -11.07 13.05
N ASP A 406 -22.81 -12.39 12.95
CA ASP A 406 -23.96 -13.21 13.37
C ASP A 406 -23.93 -13.43 14.88
N LEU A 407 -24.85 -12.76 15.60
CA LEU A 407 -24.99 -12.84 17.05
C LEU A 407 -25.36 -14.25 17.55
N ALA A 408 -25.92 -15.10 16.68
CA ALA A 408 -26.27 -16.48 17.01
C ALA A 408 -25.10 -17.45 16.84
N SER A 409 -24.01 -17.02 16.22
CA SER A 409 -22.82 -17.85 16.03
C SER A 409 -22.18 -18.21 17.39
N PRO A 410 -21.87 -19.50 17.63
CA PRO A 410 -21.16 -19.91 18.85
C PRO A 410 -19.73 -19.36 18.92
N LEU A 411 -19.23 -18.79 17.83
CA LEU A 411 -17.91 -18.18 17.72
C LEU A 411 -17.94 -16.65 17.90
N TYR A 412 -19.13 -16.03 18.03
CA TYR A 412 -19.28 -14.59 18.28
C TYR A 412 -18.81 -14.24 19.69
N GLN A 413 -17.97 -13.20 19.82
CA GLN A 413 -17.35 -12.81 21.09
C GLN A 413 -17.80 -11.42 21.60
N GLY A 414 -18.99 -11.01 21.22
CA GLY A 414 -19.65 -9.81 21.78
C GLY A 414 -18.87 -8.52 21.54
N PRO A 415 -18.54 -7.77 22.61
CA PRO A 415 -17.89 -6.46 22.49
C PRO A 415 -16.43 -6.54 22.03
N ASN A 416 -15.83 -7.75 22.00
CA ASN A 416 -14.46 -7.93 21.54
C ASN A 416 -14.36 -8.01 20.01
N GLU A 417 -15.50 -8.14 19.28
CA GLU A 417 -15.48 -8.17 17.83
C GLU A 417 -14.88 -6.90 17.25
N ARG A 418 -13.96 -7.07 16.28
CA ARG A 418 -13.24 -5.93 15.69
C ARG A 418 -14.06 -5.13 14.69
N THR A 419 -15.30 -5.54 14.39
CA THR A 419 -16.30 -4.73 13.68
C THR A 419 -16.72 -3.51 14.47
N PHE A 420 -16.37 -3.43 15.77
CA PHE A 420 -16.89 -2.45 16.73
C PHE A 420 -18.43 -2.45 16.78
N ASN A 421 -19.06 -3.51 16.28
CA ASN A 421 -20.50 -3.67 16.14
C ASN A 421 -21.16 -2.47 15.44
N LEU A 422 -20.48 -1.91 14.44
CA LEU A 422 -20.99 -0.79 13.66
C LEU A 422 -22.25 -1.19 12.89
N ASP A 423 -23.23 -0.30 12.84
CA ASP A 423 -24.47 -0.38 12.08
C ASP A 423 -24.70 1.00 11.45
N LEU A 424 -24.09 1.22 10.28
CA LEU A 424 -24.05 2.51 9.58
C LEU A 424 -24.60 2.43 8.17
N VAL A 425 -24.79 1.21 7.66
CA VAL A 425 -25.34 0.97 6.34
C VAL A 425 -26.49 -0.04 6.43
N ASN A 426 -27.49 0.13 5.59
CA ASN A 426 -28.52 -0.88 5.44
C ASN A 426 -27.96 -2.10 4.70
N ASN A 427 -27.85 -3.24 5.37
CA ASN A 427 -27.20 -4.46 4.85
C ASN A 427 -27.90 -5.04 3.61
N THR A 428 -29.18 -4.71 3.38
CA THR A 428 -29.96 -5.19 2.22
C THR A 428 -29.76 -4.29 1.00
N SER A 429 -29.86 -2.98 1.18
CA SER A 429 -29.79 -2.01 0.07
C SER A 429 -28.39 -1.45 -0.14
N GLY A 430 -27.56 -1.51 0.90
CA GLY A 430 -26.27 -0.88 0.96
C GLY A 430 -26.35 0.66 1.10
N ALA A 431 -27.51 1.23 1.31
CA ALA A 431 -27.66 2.67 1.53
C ALA A 431 -27.15 3.08 2.93
N PRO A 432 -26.70 4.32 3.10
CA PRO A 432 -26.36 4.84 4.42
C PRO A 432 -27.57 4.80 5.37
N GLY A 433 -27.31 4.45 6.63
CA GLY A 433 -28.30 4.41 7.71
C GLY A 433 -28.40 3.03 8.36
N ALA A 434 -28.49 3.04 9.68
CA ALA A 434 -28.61 1.83 10.49
C ALA A 434 -29.89 1.05 10.15
N ASP A 435 -29.81 -0.30 10.13
CA ASP A 435 -30.94 -1.19 9.95
C ASP A 435 -31.15 -2.15 11.13
N GLY A 436 -30.41 -1.99 12.21
CA GLY A 436 -30.45 -2.81 13.43
C GLY A 436 -29.63 -4.10 13.30
N ILE A 437 -28.85 -4.25 12.24
CA ILE A 437 -27.97 -5.39 11.98
C ILE A 437 -26.54 -4.89 11.86
N ILE A 438 -25.59 -5.52 12.54
CA ILE A 438 -24.18 -5.18 12.44
C ILE A 438 -23.75 -5.23 10.97
N ASP A 439 -23.06 -4.20 10.51
CA ASP A 439 -22.54 -4.12 9.15
C ASP A 439 -21.62 -5.29 8.82
N GLY A 440 -21.67 -5.75 7.57
CA GLY A 440 -20.90 -6.90 7.13
C GLY A 440 -19.40 -6.73 7.39
N SER A 441 -18.74 -7.83 7.77
CA SER A 441 -17.30 -7.87 8.05
C SER A 441 -16.49 -7.13 6.99
N GLY A 442 -15.61 -6.22 7.38
CA GLY A 442 -14.70 -5.47 6.50
C GLY A 442 -15.36 -4.39 5.65
N THR A 443 -16.64 -4.08 5.84
CA THR A 443 -17.34 -3.02 5.08
C THR A 443 -16.60 -1.68 5.15
N HIS A 444 -15.99 -1.37 6.27
CA HIS A 444 -15.43 -0.05 6.57
C HIS A 444 -13.89 0.02 6.54
N ILE A 445 -13.18 -1.06 6.15
CA ILE A 445 -11.71 -1.09 6.20
C ILE A 445 -11.04 -0.06 5.30
N ILE A 446 -11.65 0.21 4.13
CA ILE A 446 -11.18 1.21 3.17
C ILE A 446 -12.11 2.41 3.23
N ASN A 447 -11.57 3.55 3.62
CA ASN A 447 -12.29 4.81 3.69
C ASN A 447 -11.64 5.82 2.73
N LEU A 448 -12.27 6.07 1.59
CA LEU A 448 -11.77 6.99 0.56
C LEU A 448 -11.80 8.45 1.01
N THR A 449 -12.57 8.78 2.05
CA THR A 449 -12.61 10.12 2.65
C THR A 449 -11.56 10.31 3.75
N SER A 450 -10.94 9.22 4.23
CA SER A 450 -9.87 9.22 5.21
C SER A 450 -8.76 8.23 4.82
N LEU A 451 -7.96 8.62 3.85
CA LEU A 451 -6.91 7.76 3.28
C LEU A 451 -5.87 7.33 4.32
N LEU A 452 -5.56 8.20 5.30
CA LEU A 452 -4.64 7.86 6.38
C LEU A 452 -5.23 6.80 7.33
N THR A 453 -6.54 6.79 7.56
CA THR A 453 -7.21 5.71 8.31
C THR A 453 -7.11 4.40 7.55
N SER A 454 -7.35 4.40 6.24
CA SER A 454 -7.19 3.21 5.38
C SER A 454 -5.75 2.67 5.42
N ARG A 455 -4.74 3.55 5.34
CA ARG A 455 -3.33 3.20 5.52
C ARG A 455 -3.09 2.51 6.86
N ASP A 456 -3.59 3.14 7.93
CA ASP A 456 -3.29 2.73 9.28
C ASP A 456 -4.06 1.48 9.69
N ASN A 457 -5.22 1.18 9.08
CA ASN A 457 -5.88 -0.11 9.18
C ASN A 457 -4.97 -1.26 8.66
N LEU A 458 -4.26 -1.06 7.56
CA LEU A 458 -3.30 -2.04 7.03
C LEU A 458 -2.08 -2.19 7.95
N ARG A 459 -1.55 -1.08 8.47
CA ARG A 459 -0.46 -1.08 9.45
C ARG A 459 -0.86 -1.81 10.73
N GLN A 460 -2.05 -1.51 11.27
CA GLN A 460 -2.57 -2.15 12.48
C GLN A 460 -2.72 -3.66 12.28
N ALA A 461 -3.27 -4.09 11.15
CA ALA A 461 -3.38 -5.51 10.84
C ALA A 461 -2.01 -6.21 10.85
N ALA A 462 -0.98 -5.57 10.28
CA ALA A 462 0.36 -6.14 10.23
C ALA A 462 1.00 -6.25 11.62
N VAL A 463 0.88 -5.22 12.48
CA VAL A 463 1.44 -5.28 13.85
C VAL A 463 0.62 -6.18 14.77
N ASP A 464 -0.69 -6.37 14.53
CA ASP A 464 -1.49 -7.36 15.27
C ASP A 464 -1.03 -8.80 14.96
N ILE A 465 -0.62 -9.08 13.71
CA ILE A 465 -0.02 -10.36 13.33
C ILE A 465 1.33 -10.55 14.05
N VAL A 466 2.16 -9.50 14.16
CA VAL A 466 3.40 -9.53 14.95
C VAL A 466 3.09 -9.82 16.42
N GLN A 467 2.12 -9.11 17.00
CA GLN A 467 1.69 -9.31 18.39
C GLN A 467 1.20 -10.75 18.64
N LEU A 468 0.45 -11.33 17.68
CA LEU A 468 0.01 -12.72 17.76
C LEU A 468 1.22 -13.67 17.72
N ALA A 469 2.14 -13.51 16.77
CA ALA A 469 3.32 -14.36 16.65
C ALA A 469 4.17 -14.33 17.95
N THR A 470 4.39 -13.14 18.49
CA THR A 470 5.14 -12.92 19.75
C THR A 470 4.44 -13.55 20.96
N SER A 471 3.09 -13.65 20.94
CA SER A 471 2.31 -14.14 22.09
C SER A 471 2.01 -15.64 22.01
N LEU A 472 1.97 -16.26 20.83
CA LEU A 472 1.65 -17.68 20.65
C LEU A 472 2.52 -18.62 21.51
N PRO A 473 3.84 -18.38 21.71
CA PRO A 473 4.68 -19.21 22.57
C PRO A 473 4.29 -19.20 24.06
N THR A 474 3.39 -18.31 24.48
CA THR A 474 2.89 -18.28 25.88
C THR A 474 1.60 -19.07 26.09
N LEU A 475 1.05 -19.64 25.02
CA LEU A 475 -0.23 -20.34 25.08
C LEU A 475 -0.11 -21.66 25.84
N ASP A 476 -0.89 -21.79 26.91
CA ASP A 476 -1.03 -22.98 27.75
C ASP A 476 -2.52 -23.38 27.76
N LEU A 477 -2.87 -24.40 26.99
CA LEU A 477 -4.24 -24.92 26.87
C LEU A 477 -4.59 -25.93 27.98
N ALA A 478 -3.57 -26.54 28.57
CA ALA A 478 -3.73 -27.57 29.60
C ALA A 478 -3.77 -26.96 31.03
N GLY A 479 -3.27 -25.73 31.19
CA GLY A 479 -3.14 -25.06 32.49
C GLY A 479 -2.02 -25.67 33.37
N ASP A 480 -1.04 -26.31 32.74
CA ASP A 480 0.06 -26.99 33.40
C ASP A 480 1.35 -26.18 33.40
N THR A 481 1.32 -24.94 32.96
CA THR A 481 2.43 -24.00 32.81
C THR A 481 3.45 -24.36 31.73
N VAL A 482 3.17 -25.37 30.92
CA VAL A 482 4.00 -25.77 29.77
C VAL A 482 3.37 -25.22 28.49
N PRO A 483 4.06 -24.44 27.69
CA PRO A 483 3.53 -23.94 26.42
C PRO A 483 3.08 -25.07 25.49
N ASP A 484 1.94 -24.89 24.85
CA ASP A 484 1.39 -25.86 23.88
C ASP A 484 1.82 -25.56 22.44
N ILE A 485 2.44 -24.42 22.19
CA ILE A 485 2.90 -23.98 20.86
C ILE A 485 4.42 -23.85 20.82
N ASP A 486 5.01 -24.44 19.79
CA ASP A 486 6.45 -24.30 19.50
C ASP A 486 6.74 -22.95 18.84
N GLY A 487 7.31 -22.04 19.62
CA GLY A 487 7.69 -20.69 19.17
C GLY A 487 8.75 -20.66 18.06
N ALA A 488 9.53 -21.73 17.89
CA ALA A 488 10.52 -21.83 16.83
C ALA A 488 9.93 -22.26 15.47
N ARG A 489 8.67 -22.71 15.44
CA ARG A 489 7.99 -23.21 14.23
C ARG A 489 6.64 -22.52 14.00
N ILE A 490 6.66 -21.20 13.92
CA ILE A 490 5.52 -20.36 13.54
C ILE A 490 5.60 -20.09 12.03
N HIS A 491 4.57 -20.42 11.29
CA HIS A 491 4.44 -20.15 9.86
C HIS A 491 3.31 -19.18 9.61
N TYR A 492 3.33 -18.52 8.47
CA TYR A 492 2.26 -17.62 8.04
C TYR A 492 1.56 -18.13 6.78
N ALA A 493 0.24 -18.00 6.73
CA ALA A 493 -0.56 -18.19 5.52
C ALA A 493 -1.65 -17.11 5.45
N GLY A 494 -1.77 -16.42 4.33
CA GLY A 494 -2.78 -15.37 4.17
C GLY A 494 -3.40 -15.37 2.78
N ILE A 495 -4.72 -15.14 2.72
CA ILE A 495 -5.45 -15.05 1.45
C ILE A 495 -5.86 -13.60 1.18
N SER A 496 -5.70 -13.12 -0.07
CA SER A 496 -6.22 -11.81 -0.49
C SER A 496 -5.69 -10.68 0.38
N LEU A 497 -6.55 -9.93 1.08
CA LEU A 497 -6.14 -8.91 2.06
C LEU A 497 -5.21 -9.50 3.13
N GLY A 498 -5.43 -10.78 3.56
CA GLY A 498 -4.50 -11.49 4.43
C GLY A 498 -3.11 -11.66 3.80
N GLY A 499 -3.04 -11.93 2.50
CA GLY A 499 -1.77 -11.94 1.76
C GLY A 499 -1.11 -10.57 1.67
N ILE A 500 -1.91 -9.50 1.54
CA ILE A 500 -1.47 -8.11 1.50
C ILE A 500 -0.85 -7.70 2.84
N VAL A 501 -1.61 -7.78 3.95
CA VAL A 501 -1.12 -7.38 5.28
C VAL A 501 -0.05 -8.33 5.80
N GLY A 502 -0.12 -9.62 5.40
CA GLY A 502 0.91 -10.60 5.71
C GLY A 502 2.25 -10.31 5.05
N THR A 503 2.26 -9.77 3.84
CA THR A 503 3.50 -9.30 3.21
C THR A 503 4.14 -8.18 4.03
N VAL A 504 3.33 -7.26 4.54
CA VAL A 504 3.81 -6.16 5.42
C VAL A 504 4.34 -6.73 6.73
N ALA A 505 3.58 -7.59 7.42
CA ALA A 505 3.97 -8.21 8.68
C ALA A 505 5.29 -8.99 8.54
N ASN A 506 5.41 -9.80 7.47
CA ASN A 506 6.60 -10.61 7.22
C ASN A 506 7.82 -9.80 6.75
N ALA A 507 7.69 -8.51 6.51
CA ALA A 507 8.82 -7.60 6.30
C ALA A 507 9.31 -6.95 7.60
N LEU A 508 8.57 -7.10 8.70
CA LEU A 508 8.91 -6.60 10.03
C LEU A 508 9.72 -7.65 10.82
N ASP A 509 10.13 -7.28 12.01
CA ASP A 509 10.74 -8.23 12.96
C ASP A 509 9.62 -9.08 13.57
N ILE A 510 9.46 -10.28 13.05
CA ILE A 510 8.42 -11.25 13.41
C ILE A 510 9.01 -12.66 13.41
N ASP A 511 8.63 -13.48 14.38
CA ASP A 511 9.13 -14.84 14.59
C ASP A 511 8.52 -15.90 13.65
N THR A 512 8.18 -15.53 12.39
CA THR A 512 7.69 -16.49 11.41
C THR A 512 8.81 -17.10 10.58
N VAL A 513 8.77 -18.43 10.40
CA VAL A 513 9.76 -19.20 9.64
C VAL A 513 9.56 -19.02 8.12
N SER A 514 8.31 -18.99 7.65
CA SER A 514 7.96 -18.85 6.22
C SER A 514 6.59 -18.22 6.03
N ALA A 515 6.29 -17.74 4.82
CA ALA A 515 5.01 -17.15 4.48
C ALA A 515 4.45 -17.69 3.16
N TYR A 516 3.21 -18.19 3.19
CA TYR A 516 2.40 -18.49 2.02
C TYR A 516 1.39 -17.38 1.77
N LEU A 517 1.51 -16.70 0.64
CA LEU A 517 0.71 -15.55 0.25
C LEU A 517 -0.19 -15.95 -0.93
N ASN A 518 -1.45 -16.21 -0.65
CA ASN A 518 -2.42 -16.64 -1.65
C ASN A 518 -3.17 -15.44 -2.21
N VAL A 519 -3.16 -15.28 -3.52
CA VAL A 519 -3.79 -14.19 -4.29
C VAL A 519 -3.59 -12.78 -3.70
N PRO A 520 -2.35 -12.43 -3.28
CA PRO A 520 -2.05 -11.09 -2.77
C PRO A 520 -1.98 -10.09 -3.91
N GLY A 521 -1.96 -8.80 -3.59
CA GLY A 521 -1.72 -7.73 -4.58
C GLY A 521 -0.98 -6.56 -3.98
N GLY A 522 -0.34 -5.76 -4.82
CA GLY A 522 0.35 -4.53 -4.42
C GLY A 522 0.00 -3.36 -5.32
N GLY A 523 0.28 -2.14 -4.83
CA GLY A 523 -0.21 -0.90 -5.42
C GLY A 523 -1.69 -0.71 -5.12
N ILE A 524 -2.02 -0.55 -3.83
CA ILE A 524 -3.39 -0.61 -3.31
C ILE A 524 -4.34 0.35 -4.05
N ALA A 525 -3.91 1.57 -4.33
CA ALA A 525 -4.74 2.53 -5.06
C ALA A 525 -5.06 2.02 -6.49
N ASN A 526 -4.07 1.49 -7.19
CA ASN A 526 -4.26 0.89 -8.51
C ASN A 526 -5.08 -0.39 -8.45
N LEU A 527 -4.88 -1.24 -7.44
CA LEU A 527 -5.68 -2.45 -7.21
C LEU A 527 -7.18 -2.11 -7.12
N LEU A 528 -7.54 -1.10 -6.31
CA LEU A 528 -8.94 -0.66 -6.15
C LEU A 528 -9.54 -0.17 -7.47
N ARG A 529 -8.76 0.52 -8.28
CA ARG A 529 -9.17 1.04 -9.59
C ARG A 529 -9.32 -0.06 -10.65
N GLU A 530 -8.42 -1.04 -10.64
CA GLU A 530 -8.34 -2.09 -11.65
C GLU A 530 -9.23 -3.31 -11.34
N SER A 531 -9.65 -3.49 -10.08
CA SER A 531 -10.45 -4.63 -9.64
C SER A 531 -11.84 -4.62 -10.26
N PRO A 532 -12.23 -5.62 -11.08
CA PRO A 532 -13.60 -5.71 -11.59
C PRO A 532 -14.66 -5.78 -10.49
N ALA A 533 -14.33 -6.37 -9.34
CA ALA A 533 -15.25 -6.52 -8.21
C ALA A 533 -15.36 -5.26 -7.35
N LEU A 534 -14.31 -4.44 -7.24
CA LEU A 534 -14.25 -3.30 -6.32
C LEU A 534 -14.44 -1.95 -7.04
N SER A 535 -13.90 -1.80 -8.25
CA SER A 535 -13.88 -0.51 -8.97
C SER A 535 -15.25 0.08 -9.24
N PRO A 536 -16.34 -0.68 -9.50
CA PRO A 536 -17.67 -0.07 -9.71
C PRO A 536 -18.12 0.75 -8.50
N THR A 537 -17.91 0.25 -7.29
CA THR A 537 -18.29 0.94 -6.05
C THR A 537 -17.39 2.12 -5.76
N VAL A 538 -16.06 1.93 -5.92
CA VAL A 538 -15.08 3.00 -5.78
C VAL A 538 -15.41 4.15 -6.74
N ASN A 539 -15.67 3.85 -8.01
CA ASN A 539 -16.01 4.85 -9.03
C ASN A 539 -17.34 5.55 -8.73
N ALA A 540 -18.36 4.82 -8.22
CA ALA A 540 -19.61 5.43 -7.81
C ALA A 540 -19.42 6.43 -6.67
N GLY A 541 -18.62 6.07 -5.63
CA GLY A 541 -18.31 6.95 -4.52
C GLY A 541 -17.52 8.19 -4.95
N LEU A 542 -16.49 8.02 -5.76
CA LEU A 542 -15.68 9.14 -6.28
C LEU A 542 -16.51 10.03 -7.22
N GLY A 543 -17.34 9.45 -8.07
CA GLY A 543 -18.25 10.20 -8.95
C GLY A 543 -19.24 11.06 -8.17
N ALA A 544 -19.79 10.54 -7.07
CA ALA A 544 -20.65 11.30 -6.16
C ALA A 544 -19.91 12.47 -5.49
N ALA A 545 -18.60 12.34 -5.28
CA ALA A 545 -17.73 13.42 -4.79
C ALA A 545 -17.23 14.36 -5.93
N GLY A 546 -17.71 14.21 -7.17
CA GLY A 546 -17.31 15.04 -8.32
C GLY A 546 -16.02 14.59 -9.03
N LEU A 547 -15.44 13.48 -8.63
CA LEU A 547 -14.22 12.92 -9.23
C LEU A 547 -14.60 11.91 -10.31
N GLN A 548 -14.79 12.38 -11.54
CA GLN A 548 -15.22 11.55 -12.66
C GLN A 548 -14.09 10.75 -13.26
N GLN A 549 -14.31 9.46 -13.48
CA GLN A 549 -13.32 8.56 -14.10
C GLN A 549 -12.84 9.11 -15.46
N GLY A 550 -11.53 9.02 -15.69
CA GLY A 550 -10.90 9.50 -16.92
C GLY A 550 -10.56 10.99 -16.92
N THR A 551 -10.80 11.72 -15.82
CA THR A 551 -10.39 13.13 -15.67
C THR A 551 -9.08 13.26 -14.91
N THR A 552 -8.42 14.39 -15.07
CA THR A 552 -7.17 14.71 -14.33
C THR A 552 -7.36 14.67 -12.82
N LEU A 553 -8.48 15.17 -12.28
CA LEU A 553 -8.76 15.14 -10.84
C LEU A 553 -8.93 13.72 -10.30
N TYR A 554 -9.55 12.82 -11.08
CA TYR A 554 -9.66 11.41 -10.72
C TYR A 554 -8.29 10.73 -10.66
N GLU A 555 -7.42 10.96 -11.63
CA GLU A 555 -6.04 10.41 -11.63
C GLU A 555 -5.20 11.01 -10.50
N GLN A 556 -5.36 12.29 -10.19
CA GLN A 556 -4.72 12.93 -9.04
C GLN A 556 -5.18 12.31 -7.72
N PHE A 557 -6.47 12.00 -7.58
CA PHE A 557 -6.97 11.31 -6.39
C PHE A 557 -6.24 9.98 -6.17
N PHE A 558 -6.14 9.12 -7.20
CA PHE A 558 -5.47 7.82 -7.06
C PHE A 558 -3.97 7.94 -6.86
N ARG A 559 -3.32 8.93 -7.48
CA ARG A 559 -1.92 9.28 -7.24
C ARG A 559 -1.68 9.61 -5.77
N ASP A 560 -2.49 10.48 -5.19
CA ASP A 560 -2.37 10.93 -3.82
C ASP A 560 -2.82 9.84 -2.83
N ALA A 561 -3.83 9.04 -3.20
CA ALA A 561 -4.25 7.87 -2.43
C ALA A 561 -3.12 6.84 -2.33
N GLN A 562 -2.38 6.59 -3.43
CA GLN A 562 -1.21 5.72 -3.38
C GLN A 562 -0.14 6.29 -2.43
N ALA A 563 0.15 7.57 -2.51
CA ALA A 563 1.07 8.22 -1.59
C ALA A 563 0.62 8.08 -0.12
N ALA A 564 -0.66 8.29 0.15
CA ALA A 564 -1.21 8.16 1.49
C ALA A 564 -1.05 6.73 2.04
N VAL A 565 -1.26 5.68 1.22
CA VAL A 565 -1.25 4.29 1.69
C VAL A 565 0.10 3.59 1.59
N ASP A 566 1.12 4.19 0.98
CA ASP A 566 2.42 3.56 0.68
C ASP A 566 3.04 2.78 1.85
N SER A 567 2.94 3.31 3.08
CA SER A 567 3.53 2.63 4.24
C SER A 567 2.72 1.44 4.77
N GLY A 568 1.50 1.25 4.27
CA GLY A 568 0.69 0.04 4.45
C GLY A 568 0.63 -0.83 3.19
N ASP A 569 1.20 -0.37 2.08
CA ASP A 569 1.18 -1.09 0.79
C ASP A 569 2.29 -2.14 0.74
N PRO A 570 1.97 -3.42 0.47
CA PRO A 570 2.94 -4.50 0.43
C PRO A 570 4.05 -4.29 -0.61
N LEU A 571 3.87 -3.47 -1.64
CA LEU A 571 4.94 -3.14 -2.59
C LEU A 571 6.19 -2.59 -1.91
N ASN A 572 6.02 -1.77 -0.86
CA ASN A 572 7.12 -1.16 -0.12
C ASN A 572 7.76 -2.12 0.90
N HIS A 573 7.22 -3.33 1.04
CA HIS A 573 7.61 -4.30 2.05
C HIS A 573 8.10 -5.62 1.47
N VAL A 574 7.61 -6.02 0.29
CA VAL A 574 7.86 -7.36 -0.27
C VAL A 574 9.33 -7.69 -0.46
N ALA A 575 10.17 -6.73 -0.87
CA ALA A 575 11.59 -6.97 -1.05
C ALA A 575 12.29 -7.32 0.30
N ALA A 576 11.88 -6.68 1.39
CA ALA A 576 12.39 -6.97 2.73
C ALA A 576 11.86 -8.32 3.24
N ALA A 577 10.57 -8.61 3.07
CA ALA A 577 10.00 -9.90 3.42
C ALA A 577 10.68 -11.04 2.65
N PHE A 578 10.88 -10.87 1.36
CA PHE A 578 11.56 -11.81 0.48
C PHE A 578 13.01 -12.09 0.91
N ALA A 579 13.73 -11.06 1.34
CA ALA A 579 15.10 -11.20 1.81
C ALA A 579 15.17 -11.89 3.19
N ALA A 580 14.17 -11.67 4.05
CA ALA A 580 14.17 -12.13 5.43
C ALA A 580 13.81 -13.62 5.55
N ARG A 581 12.91 -14.14 4.70
CA ARG A 581 12.36 -15.50 4.85
C ARG A 581 11.89 -16.13 3.56
N PRO A 582 11.71 -17.47 3.53
CA PRO A 582 11.08 -18.17 2.41
C PRO A 582 9.65 -17.67 2.18
N ILE A 583 9.32 -17.29 0.93
CA ILE A 583 7.98 -16.85 0.55
C ILE A 583 7.51 -17.63 -0.68
N LEU A 584 6.28 -18.14 -0.58
CA LEU A 584 5.54 -18.73 -1.69
C LEU A 584 4.33 -17.84 -2.01
N VAL A 585 4.21 -17.40 -3.27
CA VAL A 585 3.06 -16.64 -3.77
C VAL A 585 2.24 -17.50 -4.73
N SER A 586 0.91 -17.45 -4.65
CA SER A 586 0.05 -18.02 -5.67
C SER A 586 -0.92 -17.00 -6.22
N GLN A 587 -1.21 -17.10 -7.53
CA GLN A 587 -2.26 -16.34 -8.21
C GLN A 587 -3.14 -17.25 -9.04
N VAL A 588 -4.36 -16.80 -9.35
CA VAL A 588 -5.34 -17.51 -10.18
C VAL A 588 -5.60 -16.68 -11.43
N VAL A 589 -5.71 -17.34 -12.58
CA VAL A 589 -6.04 -16.67 -13.85
C VAL A 589 -7.36 -15.91 -13.77
N ASN A 590 -7.40 -14.72 -14.34
CA ASN A 590 -8.60 -13.87 -14.41
C ASN A 590 -9.22 -13.57 -13.04
N ASP A 591 -8.42 -13.39 -12.02
CA ASP A 591 -8.89 -12.98 -10.71
C ASP A 591 -9.61 -11.62 -10.80
N VAL A 592 -10.90 -11.61 -10.44
CA VAL A 592 -11.77 -10.44 -10.55
C VAL A 592 -11.76 -9.58 -9.28
N VAL A 593 -11.13 -10.04 -8.19
CA VAL A 593 -11.05 -9.32 -6.91
C VAL A 593 -9.69 -8.66 -6.76
N VAL A 594 -8.62 -9.45 -6.83
CA VAL A 594 -7.24 -8.95 -6.90
C VAL A 594 -6.72 -9.23 -8.32
N PRO A 595 -6.76 -8.26 -9.23
CA PRO A 595 -6.34 -8.47 -10.61
C PRO A 595 -4.92 -9.02 -10.69
N ASN A 596 -4.66 -9.91 -11.65
CA ASN A 596 -3.33 -10.48 -11.83
C ASN A 596 -2.25 -9.39 -12.02
N THR A 597 -2.60 -8.22 -12.55
CA THR A 597 -1.70 -7.06 -12.62
C THR A 597 -1.21 -6.60 -11.24
N ALA A 598 -2.07 -6.64 -10.22
CA ALA A 598 -1.70 -6.26 -8.86
C ALA A 598 -0.79 -7.31 -8.20
N THR A 599 -1.07 -8.60 -8.39
CA THR A 599 -0.19 -9.69 -7.92
C THR A 599 1.16 -9.64 -8.66
N GLN A 600 1.13 -9.39 -9.97
CA GLN A 600 2.35 -9.32 -10.76
C GLN A 600 3.23 -8.12 -10.38
N ARG A 601 2.64 -6.95 -10.01
CA ARG A 601 3.40 -5.83 -9.44
C ARG A 601 4.16 -6.26 -8.17
N LEU A 602 3.50 -7.01 -7.30
CA LEU A 602 4.13 -7.52 -6.07
C LEU A 602 5.27 -8.50 -6.39
N ILE A 603 5.03 -9.45 -7.30
CA ILE A 603 6.04 -10.43 -7.75
C ILE A 603 7.24 -9.72 -8.40
N ASN A 604 7.00 -8.69 -9.21
CA ASN A 604 8.07 -7.96 -9.91
C ASN A 604 8.88 -7.03 -8.98
N ALA A 605 8.36 -6.71 -7.79
CA ALA A 605 9.07 -5.88 -6.81
C ALA A 605 10.18 -6.65 -6.05
N ALA A 606 10.22 -8.00 -6.17
CA ALA A 606 11.32 -8.85 -5.71
C ALA A 606 11.58 -9.96 -6.75
N PRO A 607 12.77 -10.58 -6.77
CA PRO A 607 13.15 -11.54 -7.82
C PRO A 607 12.56 -12.95 -7.58
N PHE A 608 11.23 -13.06 -7.48
CA PHE A 608 10.53 -14.34 -7.39
C PHE A 608 10.71 -15.17 -8.65
N LEU A 609 10.90 -16.47 -8.47
CA LEU A 609 11.00 -17.41 -9.58
C LEU A 609 9.70 -18.19 -9.74
N LYS A 610 9.21 -18.33 -10.98
CA LYS A 610 8.04 -19.15 -11.31
C LYS A 610 8.34 -20.62 -11.04
N ALA A 611 7.36 -21.33 -10.47
CA ALA A 611 7.42 -22.77 -10.28
C ALA A 611 6.19 -23.43 -10.90
N ASN A 612 6.42 -24.48 -11.72
CA ASN A 612 5.36 -25.19 -12.44
C ASN A 612 5.69 -26.69 -12.72
N ALA A 613 6.87 -27.15 -12.30
CA ALA A 613 7.27 -28.54 -12.48
C ALA A 613 6.72 -29.43 -11.35
N ALA A 614 6.32 -30.68 -11.67
CA ALA A 614 5.88 -31.65 -10.67
C ALA A 614 6.96 -31.94 -9.62
N GLY A 615 6.52 -32.27 -8.42
CA GLY A 615 7.37 -32.68 -7.31
C GLY A 615 7.79 -31.54 -6.39
N PRO A 616 8.78 -31.78 -5.52
CA PRO A 616 9.27 -30.82 -4.56
C PRO A 616 9.92 -29.59 -5.23
N GLN A 617 9.49 -28.39 -4.84
CA GLN A 617 10.03 -27.12 -5.33
C GLN A 617 10.77 -26.40 -4.21
N PRO A 618 12.08 -26.15 -4.34
CA PRO A 618 12.84 -25.48 -3.30
C PRO A 618 12.46 -23.99 -3.16
N VAL A 619 12.39 -23.51 -1.93
CA VAL A 619 12.14 -22.13 -1.56
C VAL A 619 13.16 -21.73 -0.51
N GLY A 620 13.56 -20.47 -0.44
CA GLY A 620 14.48 -19.96 0.58
C GLY A 620 14.35 -18.46 0.78
N ALA A 621 14.95 -17.94 1.83
CA ALA A 621 15.13 -16.51 1.99
C ALA A 621 15.94 -15.97 0.81
N GLY A 622 15.47 -14.91 0.17
CA GLY A 622 16.07 -14.37 -1.06
C GLY A 622 15.89 -15.24 -2.31
N SER A 623 15.12 -16.35 -2.24
CA SER A 623 14.80 -17.21 -3.39
C SER A 623 13.34 -17.70 -3.35
N GLY A 624 12.40 -16.78 -3.16
CA GLY A 624 10.98 -17.04 -3.15
C GLY A 624 10.44 -17.56 -4.47
N ARG A 625 9.29 -18.25 -4.39
CA ARG A 625 8.61 -18.84 -5.56
C ARG A 625 7.22 -18.27 -5.75
N TRP A 626 6.73 -18.36 -6.98
CA TRP A 626 5.34 -18.09 -7.28
C TRP A 626 4.77 -19.10 -8.26
N VAL A 627 3.48 -19.34 -8.17
CA VAL A 627 2.71 -20.24 -9.04
C VAL A 627 1.50 -19.52 -9.63
N HIS A 628 1.11 -19.88 -10.85
CA HIS A 628 -0.08 -19.34 -11.52
C HIS A 628 -1.04 -20.48 -11.87
N PHE A 629 -2.21 -20.48 -11.23
CA PHE A 629 -3.26 -21.46 -11.51
C PHE A 629 -4.06 -21.08 -12.76
N LEU A 630 -4.25 -22.05 -13.66
CA LEU A 630 -4.99 -21.88 -14.92
C LEU A 630 -6.52 -21.94 -14.75
N SER A 631 -7.00 -22.28 -13.56
CA SER A 631 -8.43 -22.38 -13.22
C SER A 631 -8.63 -22.13 -11.75
N GLY A 632 -9.90 -22.05 -11.31
CA GLY A 632 -10.28 -21.72 -9.96
C GLY A 632 -10.85 -20.30 -9.86
N SER A 633 -10.91 -19.77 -8.65
CA SER A 633 -11.39 -18.43 -8.33
C SER A 633 -10.51 -17.78 -7.27
N HIS A 634 -10.73 -16.49 -7.00
CA HIS A 634 -10.08 -15.76 -5.91
C HIS A 634 -10.15 -16.48 -4.56
N GLY A 635 -11.27 -17.18 -4.28
CA GLY A 635 -11.52 -17.90 -3.02
C GLY A 635 -11.04 -19.34 -2.98
N SER A 636 -10.40 -19.88 -4.04
CA SER A 636 -10.18 -21.32 -4.20
C SER A 636 -9.29 -21.98 -3.15
N LEU A 637 -8.50 -21.23 -2.39
CA LEU A 637 -7.79 -21.80 -1.22
C LEU A 637 -8.77 -22.33 -0.16
N LEU A 638 -9.94 -21.68 -0.01
CA LEU A 638 -10.92 -21.91 1.05
C LEU A 638 -12.20 -22.59 0.54
N ASP A 639 -12.54 -22.42 -0.73
CA ASP A 639 -13.80 -22.83 -1.34
C ASP A 639 -13.55 -23.72 -2.57
N PRO A 640 -13.91 -25.00 -2.50
CA PRO A 640 -13.73 -25.94 -3.60
C PRO A 640 -14.77 -25.78 -4.72
N THR A 641 -15.75 -24.89 -4.59
CA THR A 641 -16.90 -24.76 -5.51
C THR A 641 -16.46 -24.49 -6.95
N ALA A 642 -15.44 -23.63 -7.15
CA ALA A 642 -14.93 -23.33 -8.48
C ALA A 642 -14.08 -24.47 -9.06
N SER A 643 -13.29 -25.16 -8.23
CA SER A 643 -12.47 -26.32 -8.60
C SER A 643 -11.91 -27.01 -7.37
N LEU A 644 -12.43 -28.19 -7.04
CA LEU A 644 -11.88 -29.02 -5.96
C LEU A 644 -10.40 -29.35 -6.18
N ALA A 645 -10.00 -29.60 -7.42
CA ALA A 645 -8.61 -29.93 -7.75
C ALA A 645 -7.67 -28.75 -7.43
N VAL A 646 -8.07 -27.52 -7.76
CA VAL A 646 -7.28 -26.31 -7.44
C VAL A 646 -7.23 -26.09 -5.93
N THR A 647 -8.34 -26.23 -5.22
CA THR A 647 -8.37 -26.09 -3.74
C THR A 647 -7.44 -27.11 -3.09
N THR A 648 -7.50 -28.37 -3.52
CA THR A 648 -6.61 -29.43 -3.00
C THR A 648 -5.16 -29.12 -3.26
N GLU A 649 -4.81 -28.66 -4.48
CA GLU A 649 -3.44 -28.31 -4.83
C GLU A 649 -2.92 -27.11 -4.03
N MET A 650 -3.72 -26.03 -3.89
CA MET A 650 -3.36 -24.88 -3.07
C MET A 650 -3.13 -25.26 -1.61
N GLN A 651 -3.98 -26.11 -1.03
CA GLN A 651 -3.83 -26.61 0.33
C GLN A 651 -2.63 -27.54 0.46
N THR A 652 -2.31 -28.32 -0.57
CA THR A 652 -1.09 -29.14 -0.64
C THR A 652 0.16 -28.26 -0.65
N HIS A 653 0.17 -27.20 -1.45
CA HIS A 653 1.26 -26.21 -1.44
C HIS A 653 1.45 -25.62 -0.04
N ALA A 654 0.37 -25.15 0.57
CA ALA A 654 0.39 -24.50 1.88
C ALA A 654 0.91 -25.43 2.99
N ALA A 655 0.33 -26.64 3.08
CA ALA A 655 0.65 -27.61 4.13
C ALA A 655 2.07 -28.19 3.96
N SER A 656 2.46 -28.58 2.74
CA SER A 656 3.81 -29.12 2.47
C SER A 656 4.90 -28.05 2.69
N PHE A 657 4.61 -26.77 2.37
CA PHE A 657 5.54 -25.67 2.61
C PHE A 657 5.79 -25.47 4.11
N ALA A 658 4.75 -25.48 4.94
CA ALA A 658 4.91 -25.40 6.39
C ALA A 658 5.62 -26.66 6.94
N ALA A 659 5.22 -27.86 6.50
CA ALA A 659 5.79 -29.13 6.97
C ALA A 659 7.29 -29.26 6.69
N SER A 660 7.78 -28.64 5.61
CA SER A 660 9.21 -28.59 5.26
C SER A 660 10.01 -27.53 6.03
N GLY A 661 9.40 -26.79 6.96
CA GLY A 661 10.02 -25.61 7.58
C GLY A 661 10.21 -24.45 6.60
N GLY A 662 9.37 -24.34 5.56
CA GLY A 662 9.46 -23.28 4.56
C GLY A 662 10.52 -23.50 3.47
N THR A 663 11.15 -24.68 3.41
CA THR A 663 12.26 -24.92 2.47
C THR A 663 11.81 -25.54 1.15
N VAL A 664 10.66 -26.21 1.14
CA VAL A 664 10.12 -26.92 -0.02
C VAL A 664 8.60 -26.87 -0.01
N PHE A 665 7.97 -26.69 -1.16
CA PHE A 665 6.55 -27.00 -1.34
C PHE A 665 6.36 -28.06 -2.45
N LEU A 666 5.26 -28.82 -2.38
CA LEU A 666 4.99 -29.91 -3.31
C LEU A 666 3.99 -29.45 -4.38
N ILE A 667 4.37 -29.55 -5.66
CA ILE A 667 3.45 -29.49 -6.79
C ILE A 667 3.02 -30.93 -7.11
N ALA A 668 1.80 -31.30 -6.72
CA ALA A 668 1.25 -32.64 -6.96
C ALA A 668 0.62 -32.74 -8.36
N ASN A 669 0.00 -31.66 -8.84
CA ASN A 669 -0.68 -31.64 -10.14
C ASN A 669 -0.23 -30.43 -11.00
N PRO A 670 0.88 -30.55 -11.74
CA PRO A 670 1.40 -29.45 -12.57
C PRO A 670 0.46 -29.04 -13.71
N ALA A 671 -0.50 -29.91 -14.11
CA ALA A 671 -1.45 -29.58 -15.16
C ALA A 671 -2.43 -28.45 -14.78
N LEU A 672 -2.52 -28.12 -13.48
CA LEU A 672 -3.31 -26.98 -12.99
C LEU A 672 -2.55 -25.65 -13.10
N LEU A 673 -1.27 -25.66 -13.39
CA LEU A 673 -0.38 -24.50 -13.37
C LEU A 673 0.00 -24.07 -14.80
N GLU A 674 0.19 -22.78 -14.94
CA GLU A 674 0.71 -22.19 -16.19
C GLU A 674 2.17 -22.64 -16.41
N PRO A 675 2.48 -23.17 -17.61
CA PRO A 675 3.81 -23.65 -17.98
C PRO A 675 4.94 -22.63 -17.84
#